data_fc21f57f5ac2efecbe64d8aa2e918121
#
_entry.id   fc21f57f5ac2efecbe64d8aa2e918121
#
_cell.length_a   1.000
_cell.length_b   1.000
_cell.length_c   1.000
_cell.angle_alpha   90.00
_cell.angle_beta   90.00
_cell.angle_gamma   90.00
#
_symmetry.space_group_name_H-M   'P 1'
#
loop_
_entity.id
_entity.type
_entity.pdbx_description
1 polymer ?
#
loop_
_entity_poly.entity_id
_entity_poly.type
_entity_poly.pdbx_seq_one_letter_code
_entity_poly.pdbx_strand_id
1 'polypeptide(L)'
;MQNSLDARLRATFLALVATVALQPSWAALARAPGPDFPQYASAEALKLACDSSLVQANTQLRQIERRTANGPWLAAYDAFSAKLEDLSNPMQFLSAVHPDKALRDASEACELRWNDFSSSLGQNERIYRALRAIKPRDPADRLLQKTLIESFDDAGVGLPPAQRARAKRLNDRIAELGQSFERNIRDANLRVAFTLVELQGVPVAVWQGAKRDAEGRVLLGLDNPSYEPVVQFAESSVARERMWRAKTNEGGEPNLKLLAEITQLRKAYASLQGATSWAEFVLRRRMAETPARAISFLGEVKNAVQQRERTELEELRLAKAAHLLLAPEAVKLDRWDVTFYTERVRLERYAVDQEAFRAYFPPQASLQFALRLIERLMGVRYQRIEGAAAWHPEVQTYAVSDAASGKPLGTLWVDMYPREGKYNHAAVWGLRSASLVQQRVSQAALVVNFNRQGLTLDELHTLLHELGHAVHNNLSATRRALQAGTSVKHDFVEAPSQMLEDWVLDKRVLKLFAEVCPACIPVPDALMDQAVAASHYGKGVRASRQQLQASYDLALYGPEPRDPLALWAQMEGDTPLGHVPGTMFPSRFAHIATNYSAGYYGYLWSLVVAMDLRTAFAADKLDPAVGKRYRDLILANGSQRPAQVLVHDFLGRDFNAKAFFDDLKR
;
A
#
# COMPACT_ATOMS: atom_id res chain seq x y z
N MET A 1 -60.67 50.57 -27.00
CA MET A 1 -59.88 49.46 -27.49
C MET A 1 -58.40 49.70 -27.16
N GLN A 2 -58.09 49.67 -25.90
CA GLN A 2 -56.72 49.81 -25.38
C GLN A 2 -56.79 49.18 -23.98
N ASN A 3 -56.70 47.89 -23.85
CA ASN A 3 -56.58 47.19 -22.57
C ASN A 3 -56.53 45.65 -22.79
N SER A 4 -55.74 45.14 -23.76
CA SER A 4 -55.59 43.70 -23.93
C SER A 4 -54.15 43.28 -24.43
N LEU A 5 -53.16 44.19 -24.40
CA LEU A 5 -51.76 43.85 -24.80
C LEU A 5 -50.77 43.76 -23.65
N ASP A 6 -51.14 44.21 -22.43
CA ASP A 6 -50.20 44.20 -21.29
C ASP A 6 -50.22 42.93 -20.42
N ALA A 7 -51.16 42.01 -20.69
CA ALA A 7 -51.27 40.77 -19.88
C ALA A 7 -50.51 39.60 -20.45
N ARG A 8 -49.94 39.66 -21.69
CA ARG A 8 -49.19 38.58 -22.30
C ARG A 8 -47.66 38.74 -22.28
N LEU A 9 -47.15 39.88 -21.87
CA LEU A 9 -45.71 40.14 -21.75
C LEU A 9 -45.18 39.99 -20.32
N ARG A 10 -46.03 39.76 -19.31
CA ARG A 10 -45.65 39.47 -17.94
C ARG A 10 -45.62 37.98 -17.58
N ALA A 11 -46.07 37.09 -18.45
CA ALA A 11 -46.09 35.64 -18.23
C ALA A 11 -44.87 34.91 -18.83
N THR A 12 -44.01 35.61 -19.61
CA THR A 12 -42.85 34.98 -20.29
C THR A 12 -41.52 35.33 -19.65
N PHE A 13 -41.46 36.07 -18.54
CA PHE A 13 -40.25 36.43 -17.83
C PHE A 13 -40.10 35.76 -16.46
N LEU A 14 -41.03 34.84 -16.08
CA LEU A 14 -41.00 34.09 -14.82
C LEU A 14 -40.77 32.58 -14.98
N ALA A 15 -40.34 32.14 -16.16
CA ALA A 15 -40.05 30.72 -16.46
C ALA A 15 -38.59 30.43 -16.80
N LEU A 16 -37.64 31.35 -16.54
CA LEU A 16 -36.24 31.17 -16.85
C LEU A 16 -35.30 31.42 -15.65
N VAL A 17 -35.79 31.26 -14.41
CA VAL A 17 -34.93 31.25 -13.20
C VAL A 17 -35.42 30.17 -12.27
N ALA A 18 -35.21 28.91 -12.57
CA ALA A 18 -35.29 27.80 -11.60
C ALA A 18 -34.71 26.48 -12.18
N THR A 19 -33.49 26.51 -12.72
CA THR A 19 -32.65 25.33 -12.77
C THR A 19 -31.28 25.68 -12.24
N VAL A 20 -31.24 26.25 -11.03
CA VAL A 20 -30.11 26.07 -10.13
C VAL A 20 -30.19 24.61 -9.70
N ALA A 21 -29.36 23.78 -10.32
CA ALA A 21 -29.12 22.44 -9.86
C ALA A 21 -28.78 22.53 -8.37
N LEU A 22 -29.71 22.11 -7.51
CA LEU A 22 -29.46 21.85 -6.11
C LEU A 22 -28.37 20.80 -6.05
N GLN A 23 -27.10 21.24 -5.95
CA GLN A 23 -26.04 20.37 -5.49
C GLN A 23 -26.51 19.85 -4.12
N PRO A 24 -26.62 18.53 -3.91
CA PRO A 24 -26.92 18.02 -2.58
C PRO A 24 -25.79 18.49 -1.66
N SER A 25 -26.12 19.43 -0.78
CA SER A 25 -25.17 19.87 0.24
C SER A 25 -24.85 18.65 1.11
N TRP A 26 -23.60 18.44 1.42
CA TRP A 26 -23.14 17.43 2.38
C TRP A 26 -23.92 17.47 3.71
N ALA A 27 -24.49 18.61 4.05
CA ALA A 27 -25.34 18.83 5.22
C ALA A 27 -26.66 18.02 5.21
N ALA A 28 -27.11 17.50 4.05
CA ALA A 28 -28.38 16.77 3.95
C ALA A 28 -28.25 15.26 4.21
N LEU A 29 -27.02 14.74 4.37
CA LEU A 29 -26.76 13.34 4.69
C LEU A 29 -26.49 13.17 6.19
N ALA A 30 -27.53 13.13 6.98
CA ALA A 30 -27.53 13.09 8.46
C ALA A 30 -26.81 11.84 9.08
N ARG A 31 -25.98 11.09 8.34
CA ARG A 31 -25.21 9.92 8.83
C ARG A 31 -23.81 9.73 8.23
N ALA A 32 -23.34 10.56 7.31
CA ALA A 32 -21.94 10.54 6.91
C ALA A 32 -21.11 11.30 7.96
N PRO A 33 -19.98 10.75 8.47
CA PRO A 33 -19.05 11.55 9.24
C PRO A 33 -18.59 12.72 8.38
N GLY A 34 -18.40 13.88 9.01
CA GLY A 34 -17.82 15.04 8.33
C GLY A 34 -16.46 14.72 7.70
N PRO A 35 -15.95 15.62 6.84
CA PRO A 35 -14.65 15.44 6.20
C PRO A 35 -13.48 15.64 7.16
N ASP A 36 -13.75 16.04 8.42
CA ASP A 36 -12.73 16.32 9.41
C ASP A 36 -12.18 15.05 10.03
N PHE A 37 -10.86 14.98 10.08
CA PHE A 37 -10.18 13.94 10.83
C PHE A 37 -10.20 14.29 12.33
N PRO A 38 -10.42 13.31 13.24
CA PRO A 38 -10.45 13.58 14.69
C PRO A 38 -9.17 14.24 15.18
N GLN A 39 -9.30 15.31 15.95
CA GLN A 39 -8.18 16.07 16.51
C GLN A 39 -8.04 15.79 18.01
N TYR A 40 -6.80 15.67 18.47
CA TYR A 40 -6.45 15.49 19.88
C TYR A 40 -5.48 16.59 20.30
N ALA A 41 -5.87 17.38 21.29
CA ALA A 41 -5.08 18.53 21.74
C ALA A 41 -3.76 18.15 22.46
N SER A 42 -3.66 16.89 22.92
CA SER A 42 -2.47 16.39 23.63
C SER A 42 -2.49 14.85 23.67
N ALA A 43 -1.34 14.26 24.01
CA ALA A 43 -1.21 12.83 24.28
C ALA A 43 -2.19 12.33 25.34
N GLU A 44 -2.43 13.12 26.40
CA GLU A 44 -3.40 12.77 27.46
C GLU A 44 -4.83 12.80 26.94
N ALA A 45 -5.20 13.75 26.07
CA ALA A 45 -6.50 13.78 25.42
C ALA A 45 -6.73 12.55 24.54
N LEU A 46 -5.72 12.10 23.78
CA LEU A 46 -5.80 10.87 22.99
C LEU A 46 -5.95 9.64 23.88
N LYS A 47 -5.20 9.56 24.99
CA LYS A 47 -5.31 8.46 25.96
C LYS A 47 -6.71 8.36 26.56
N LEU A 48 -7.30 9.50 26.99
CA LEU A 48 -8.66 9.54 27.50
C LEU A 48 -9.70 9.12 26.43
N ALA A 49 -9.50 9.54 25.18
CA ALA A 49 -10.33 9.10 24.07
C ALA A 49 -10.21 7.59 23.82
N CYS A 50 -9.00 7.03 23.93
CA CYS A 50 -8.75 5.60 23.83
C CYS A 50 -9.47 4.83 24.95
N ASP A 51 -9.36 5.28 26.21
CA ASP A 51 -10.05 4.69 27.35
C ASP A 51 -11.58 4.67 27.12
N SER A 52 -12.15 5.81 26.73
CA SER A 52 -13.57 5.94 26.42
C SER A 52 -14.00 5.01 25.28
N SER A 53 -13.20 4.92 24.22
CA SER A 53 -13.50 4.07 23.06
C SER A 53 -13.52 2.58 23.41
N LEU A 54 -12.60 2.12 24.24
CA LEU A 54 -12.56 0.73 24.74
C LEU A 54 -13.74 0.42 25.67
N VAL A 55 -14.16 1.37 26.51
CA VAL A 55 -15.38 1.22 27.33
C VAL A 55 -16.61 1.07 26.45
N GLN A 56 -16.72 1.87 25.38
CA GLN A 56 -17.81 1.77 24.41
C GLN A 56 -17.78 0.44 23.68
N ALA A 57 -16.58 -0.01 23.20
CA ALA A 57 -16.41 -1.29 22.53
C ALA A 57 -16.86 -2.46 23.40
N ASN A 58 -16.44 -2.49 24.67
CA ASN A 58 -16.84 -3.51 25.64
C ASN A 58 -18.35 -3.50 25.92
N THR A 59 -18.96 -2.32 25.95
CA THR A 59 -20.40 -2.19 26.14
C THR A 59 -21.18 -2.76 24.95
N GLN A 60 -20.75 -2.48 23.74
CA GLN A 60 -21.35 -3.02 22.52
C GLN A 60 -21.09 -4.54 22.38
N LEU A 61 -19.90 -5.03 22.76
CA LEU A 61 -19.61 -6.46 22.81
C LEU A 61 -20.62 -7.20 23.70
N ARG A 62 -20.87 -6.70 24.92
CA ARG A 62 -21.88 -7.29 25.80
C ARG A 62 -23.29 -7.30 25.20
N GLN A 63 -23.63 -6.30 24.37
CA GLN A 63 -24.93 -6.25 23.68
C GLN A 63 -25.03 -7.34 22.61
N ILE A 64 -23.99 -7.52 21.80
CA ILE A 64 -23.97 -8.54 20.74
C ILE A 64 -23.94 -9.95 21.30
N GLU A 65 -23.23 -10.18 22.42
CA GLU A 65 -23.19 -11.48 23.13
C GLU A 65 -24.55 -11.93 23.66
N ARG A 66 -25.40 -10.99 24.05
CA ARG A 66 -26.77 -11.26 24.57
C ARG A 66 -27.78 -11.45 23.46
N ARG A 67 -27.43 -11.17 22.21
CA ARG A 67 -28.34 -11.21 21.09
C ARG A 67 -28.59 -12.65 20.65
N THR A 68 -29.87 -12.99 20.45
CA THR A 68 -30.24 -14.31 19.93
C THR A 68 -29.66 -14.54 18.54
N ALA A 69 -29.02 -15.69 18.30
CA ALA A 69 -28.46 -16.11 17.02
C ALA A 69 -29.56 -16.46 16.02
N ASN A 70 -30.04 -15.48 15.29
CA ASN A 70 -31.10 -15.58 14.29
C ASN A 70 -30.72 -14.83 12.99
N GLY A 71 -31.62 -14.75 12.00
CA GLY A 71 -31.35 -14.14 10.70
C GLY A 71 -30.70 -12.73 10.74
N PRO A 72 -31.14 -11.79 11.60
CA PRO A 72 -30.53 -10.46 11.73
C PRO A 72 -29.17 -10.40 12.46
N TRP A 73 -28.72 -11.48 13.07
CA TRP A 73 -27.52 -11.47 13.93
C TRP A 73 -26.26 -11.09 13.19
N LEU A 74 -26.04 -11.62 11.97
CA LEU A 74 -24.87 -11.29 11.16
C LEU A 74 -24.81 -9.80 10.80
N ALA A 75 -25.98 -9.19 10.51
CA ALA A 75 -26.07 -7.75 10.27
C ALA A 75 -25.72 -6.93 11.52
N ALA A 76 -26.12 -7.40 12.69
CA ALA A 76 -25.80 -6.74 13.94
C ALA A 76 -24.31 -6.88 14.29
N TYR A 77 -23.71 -8.04 14.01
CA TYR A 77 -22.27 -8.25 14.19
C TYR A 77 -21.44 -7.36 13.22
N ASP A 78 -21.85 -7.27 11.95
CA ASP A 78 -21.24 -6.37 10.98
C ASP A 78 -21.31 -4.90 11.42
N ALA A 79 -22.46 -4.45 11.95
CA ALA A 79 -22.61 -3.10 12.48
C ALA A 79 -21.77 -2.86 13.74
N PHE A 80 -21.63 -3.86 14.61
CA PHE A 80 -20.73 -3.82 15.75
C PHE A 80 -19.26 -3.66 15.28
N SER A 81 -18.80 -4.48 14.34
CA SER A 81 -17.45 -4.40 13.80
C SER A 81 -17.17 -3.06 13.11
N ALA A 82 -18.12 -2.54 12.34
CA ALA A 82 -18.01 -1.23 11.72
C ALA A 82 -17.91 -0.09 12.75
N LYS A 83 -18.56 -0.24 13.91
CA LYS A 83 -18.41 0.73 15.01
C LYS A 83 -17.04 0.63 15.70
N LEU A 84 -16.46 -0.59 15.80
CA LEU A 84 -15.09 -0.74 16.30
C LEU A 84 -14.08 -0.02 15.40
N GLU A 85 -14.21 -0.09 14.07
CA GLU A 85 -13.40 0.68 13.14
C GLU A 85 -13.47 2.19 13.43
N ASP A 86 -14.66 2.75 13.58
CA ASP A 86 -14.86 4.18 13.88
C ASP A 86 -14.21 4.60 15.20
N LEU A 87 -14.15 3.69 16.16
CA LEU A 87 -13.60 3.95 17.49
C LEU A 87 -12.07 3.79 17.55
N SER A 88 -11.48 2.96 16.68
CA SER A 88 -10.07 2.58 16.79
C SER A 88 -9.18 3.15 15.68
N ASN A 89 -9.58 2.99 14.41
CA ASN A 89 -8.67 3.22 13.29
C ASN A 89 -8.13 4.65 13.20
N PRO A 90 -8.91 5.73 13.41
CA PRO A 90 -8.37 7.08 13.37
C PRO A 90 -7.31 7.34 14.44
N MET A 91 -7.48 6.79 15.65
CA MET A 91 -6.50 6.95 16.72
C MET A 91 -5.21 6.16 16.45
N GLN A 92 -5.33 4.92 15.97
CA GLN A 92 -4.17 4.06 15.66
C GLN A 92 -3.36 4.61 14.49
N PHE A 93 -4.01 5.17 13.48
CA PHE A 93 -3.36 5.75 12.32
C PHE A 93 -2.39 6.90 12.66
N LEU A 94 -2.64 7.63 13.74
CA LEU A 94 -1.78 8.75 14.15
C LEU A 94 -0.37 8.31 14.54
N SER A 95 -0.15 7.06 14.94
CA SER A 95 1.18 6.51 15.21
C SER A 95 2.11 6.60 13.98
N ALA A 96 1.53 6.47 12.77
CA ALA A 96 2.26 6.50 11.52
C ALA A 96 2.49 7.91 10.95
N VAL A 97 1.69 8.91 11.35
CA VAL A 97 1.66 10.18 10.58
C VAL A 97 1.70 11.45 11.41
N HIS A 98 1.44 11.41 12.72
CA HIS A 98 1.33 12.62 13.51
C HIS A 98 2.71 13.30 13.71
N PRO A 99 2.85 14.64 13.55
CA PRO A 99 4.13 15.33 13.72
C PRO A 99 4.63 15.31 15.18
N ASP A 100 3.72 15.38 16.16
CA ASP A 100 4.06 15.34 17.57
C ASP A 100 4.38 13.91 18.04
N LYS A 101 5.61 13.69 18.53
CA LYS A 101 6.06 12.39 19.02
C LYS A 101 5.24 11.89 20.21
N ALA A 102 4.83 12.76 21.13
CA ALA A 102 4.04 12.35 22.29
C ALA A 102 2.65 11.80 21.87
N LEU A 103 2.05 12.37 20.82
CA LEU A 103 0.81 11.86 20.24
C LEU A 103 1.02 10.54 19.50
N ARG A 104 2.16 10.36 18.79
CA ARG A 104 2.51 9.04 18.19
C ARG A 104 2.66 7.97 19.25
N ASP A 105 3.40 8.25 20.32
CA ASP A 105 3.63 7.31 21.42
C ASP A 105 2.30 6.94 22.12
N ALA A 106 1.41 7.92 22.34
CA ALA A 106 0.08 7.66 22.90
C ALA A 106 -0.81 6.83 21.95
N SER A 107 -0.70 7.07 20.66
CA SER A 107 -1.39 6.30 19.61
C SER A 107 -0.91 4.84 19.61
N GLU A 108 0.38 4.58 19.66
CA GLU A 108 0.96 3.23 19.75
C GLU A 108 0.50 2.49 21.01
N ALA A 109 0.49 3.17 22.17
CA ALA A 109 -0.02 2.60 23.40
C ALA A 109 -1.51 2.25 23.31
N CYS A 110 -2.30 3.08 22.61
CA CYS A 110 -3.71 2.80 22.32
C CYS A 110 -3.88 1.59 21.39
N GLU A 111 -3.06 1.48 20.36
CA GLU A 111 -3.06 0.37 19.42
C GLU A 111 -2.84 -0.98 20.13
N LEU A 112 -1.86 -1.07 21.03
CA LEU A 112 -1.62 -2.29 21.82
C LEU A 112 -2.84 -2.70 22.66
N ARG A 113 -3.56 -1.74 23.24
CA ARG A 113 -4.79 -2.01 24.00
C ARG A 113 -5.95 -2.48 23.10
N TRP A 114 -6.06 -1.92 21.89
CA TRP A 114 -7.02 -2.40 20.90
C TRP A 114 -6.66 -3.78 20.36
N ASN A 115 -5.36 -4.10 20.23
CA ASN A 115 -4.89 -5.45 19.88
C ASN A 115 -5.26 -6.46 20.96
N ASP A 116 -5.12 -6.13 22.25
CA ASP A 116 -5.57 -6.98 23.37
C ASP A 116 -7.09 -7.22 23.33
N PHE A 117 -7.89 -6.16 23.07
CA PHE A 117 -9.32 -6.28 22.89
C PHE A 117 -9.67 -7.19 21.70
N SER A 118 -9.02 -6.99 20.56
CA SER A 118 -9.24 -7.77 19.33
C SER A 118 -8.86 -9.23 19.49
N SER A 119 -7.73 -9.52 20.14
CA SER A 119 -7.31 -10.88 20.50
C SER A 119 -8.33 -11.58 21.41
N SER A 120 -8.88 -10.84 22.38
CA SER A 120 -9.93 -11.34 23.28
C SER A 120 -11.24 -11.57 22.54
N LEU A 121 -11.62 -10.67 21.62
CA LEU A 121 -12.80 -10.81 20.76
C LEU A 121 -12.68 -12.05 19.85
N GLY A 122 -11.52 -12.26 19.22
CA GLY A 122 -11.26 -13.43 18.36
C GLY A 122 -11.40 -14.77 19.10
N GLN A 123 -11.27 -14.78 20.42
CA GLN A 123 -11.44 -15.97 21.27
C GLN A 123 -12.80 -16.03 21.99
N ASN A 124 -13.76 -15.18 21.60
CA ASN A 124 -15.06 -15.12 22.24
C ASN A 124 -15.97 -16.28 21.81
N GLU A 125 -16.13 -17.27 22.69
CA GLU A 125 -16.94 -18.47 22.42
C GLU A 125 -18.43 -18.19 22.18
N ARG A 126 -19.01 -17.11 22.78
CA ARG A 126 -20.40 -16.77 22.58
C ARG A 126 -20.65 -16.27 21.18
N ILE A 127 -19.78 -15.39 20.68
CA ILE A 127 -19.80 -14.88 19.30
C ILE A 127 -19.59 -16.05 18.33
N TYR A 128 -18.59 -16.87 18.56
CA TYR A 128 -18.28 -18.04 17.71
C TYR A 128 -19.46 -19.02 17.61
N ARG A 129 -20.11 -19.35 18.76
CA ARG A 129 -21.31 -20.20 18.77
C ARG A 129 -22.48 -19.58 18.01
N ALA A 130 -22.69 -18.26 18.16
CA ALA A 130 -23.71 -17.54 17.41
C ALA A 130 -23.44 -17.57 15.90
N LEU A 131 -22.18 -17.32 15.47
CA LEU A 131 -21.75 -17.43 14.07
C LEU A 131 -22.04 -18.79 13.47
N ARG A 132 -21.78 -19.87 14.21
CA ARG A 132 -22.06 -21.25 13.75
C ARG A 132 -23.53 -21.61 13.70
N ALA A 133 -24.35 -20.99 14.54
CA ALA A 133 -25.79 -21.27 14.64
C ALA A 133 -26.63 -20.61 13.55
N ILE A 134 -26.22 -19.45 13.05
CA ILE A 134 -26.96 -18.73 12.00
C ILE A 134 -26.88 -19.47 10.66
N LYS A 135 -27.89 -19.28 9.82
CA LYS A 135 -27.97 -19.90 8.47
C LYS A 135 -28.32 -18.81 7.43
N PRO A 136 -27.34 -18.01 6.97
CA PRO A 136 -27.59 -16.99 5.98
C PRO A 136 -28.09 -17.58 4.65
N ARG A 137 -29.07 -16.93 4.05
CA ARG A 137 -29.62 -17.34 2.73
C ARG A 137 -28.83 -16.74 1.58
N ASP A 138 -28.33 -15.53 1.75
CA ASP A 138 -27.56 -14.79 0.77
C ASP A 138 -26.15 -15.41 0.59
N PRO A 139 -25.67 -15.62 -0.65
CA PRO A 139 -24.33 -16.19 -0.89
C PRO A 139 -23.19 -15.37 -0.31
N ALA A 140 -23.24 -14.03 -0.38
CA ALA A 140 -22.21 -13.17 0.19
C ALA A 140 -22.20 -13.24 1.73
N ASP A 141 -23.38 -13.30 2.36
CA ASP A 141 -23.51 -13.49 3.81
C ASP A 141 -23.01 -14.88 4.25
N ARG A 142 -23.21 -15.95 3.43
CA ARG A 142 -22.61 -17.27 3.70
C ARG A 142 -21.09 -17.24 3.61
N LEU A 143 -20.55 -16.54 2.61
CA LEU A 143 -19.10 -16.38 2.48
C LEU A 143 -18.52 -15.59 3.66
N LEU A 144 -19.18 -14.50 4.07
CA LEU A 144 -18.81 -13.74 5.26
C LEU A 144 -18.83 -14.60 6.51
N GLN A 145 -19.90 -15.36 6.72
CA GLN A 145 -20.00 -16.29 7.85
C GLN A 145 -18.83 -17.29 7.87
N LYS A 146 -18.52 -17.89 6.72
CA LYS A 146 -17.38 -18.81 6.57
C LYS A 146 -16.07 -18.11 6.96
N THR A 147 -15.79 -16.95 6.39
CA THR A 147 -14.57 -16.18 6.67
C THR A 147 -14.45 -15.81 8.15
N LEU A 148 -15.55 -15.39 8.79
CA LEU A 148 -15.55 -15.07 10.20
C LEU A 148 -15.30 -16.31 11.08
N ILE A 149 -15.95 -17.45 10.79
CA ILE A 149 -15.68 -18.70 11.49
C ILE A 149 -14.19 -19.07 11.36
N GLU A 150 -13.64 -18.97 10.16
CA GLU A 150 -12.21 -19.23 9.90
C GLU A 150 -11.31 -18.28 10.70
N SER A 151 -11.64 -16.99 10.82
CA SER A 151 -10.89 -16.03 11.64
C SER A 151 -10.92 -16.36 13.14
N PHE A 152 -12.08 -16.81 13.66
CA PHE A 152 -12.21 -17.25 15.05
C PHE A 152 -11.44 -18.55 15.30
N ASP A 153 -11.48 -19.50 14.36
CA ASP A 153 -10.69 -20.72 14.43
C ASP A 153 -9.20 -20.39 14.47
N ASP A 154 -8.75 -19.48 13.59
CA ASP A 154 -7.37 -19.01 13.50
C ASP A 154 -6.92 -18.26 14.78
N ALA A 155 -7.82 -17.58 15.48
CA ALA A 155 -7.57 -16.98 16.79
C ALA A 155 -7.52 -18.02 17.94
N GLY A 156 -7.86 -19.28 17.66
CA GLY A 156 -7.76 -20.38 18.59
C GLY A 156 -8.98 -20.53 19.52
N VAL A 157 -10.16 -20.04 19.14
CA VAL A 157 -11.39 -20.14 19.96
C VAL A 157 -11.73 -21.59 20.30
N GLY A 158 -11.45 -22.55 19.40
CA GLY A 158 -11.68 -23.97 19.58
C GLY A 158 -10.64 -24.70 20.46
N LEU A 159 -9.55 -24.06 20.82
CA LEU A 159 -8.49 -24.66 21.64
C LEU A 159 -8.93 -24.85 23.10
N PRO A 160 -8.38 -25.86 23.81
CA PRO A 160 -8.53 -25.98 25.26
C PRO A 160 -8.16 -24.68 25.98
N PRO A 161 -8.78 -24.35 27.13
CA PRO A 161 -8.61 -23.04 27.78
C PRO A 161 -7.14 -22.63 28.00
N ALA A 162 -6.28 -23.53 28.44
CA ALA A 162 -4.86 -23.24 28.67
C ALA A 162 -4.10 -22.93 27.35
N GLN A 163 -4.39 -23.67 26.27
CA GLN A 163 -3.79 -23.45 24.96
C GLN A 163 -4.32 -22.16 24.33
N ARG A 164 -5.60 -21.85 24.50
CA ARG A 164 -6.23 -20.61 24.05
C ARG A 164 -5.58 -19.38 24.72
N ALA A 165 -5.41 -19.42 26.03
CA ALA A 165 -4.71 -18.36 26.75
C ALA A 165 -3.24 -18.23 26.31
N ARG A 166 -2.59 -19.36 25.96
CA ARG A 166 -1.23 -19.33 25.38
C ARG A 166 -1.24 -18.69 23.99
N ALA A 167 -2.18 -19.06 23.11
CA ALA A 167 -2.32 -18.46 21.77
C ALA A 167 -2.49 -16.94 21.85
N LYS A 168 -3.37 -16.46 22.76
CA LYS A 168 -3.52 -15.02 22.99
C LYS A 168 -2.19 -14.34 23.38
N ARG A 169 -1.50 -14.88 24.39
CA ARG A 169 -0.21 -14.28 24.82
C ARG A 169 0.84 -14.25 23.69
N LEU A 170 0.89 -15.30 22.85
CA LEU A 170 1.79 -15.33 21.70
C LEU A 170 1.43 -14.24 20.68
N ASN A 171 0.14 -14.11 20.36
CA ASN A 171 -0.34 -13.10 19.40
C ASN A 171 -0.09 -11.68 19.92
N ASP A 172 -0.41 -11.39 21.17
CA ASP A 172 -0.19 -10.08 21.79
C ASP A 172 1.31 -9.71 21.80
N ARG A 173 2.18 -10.69 22.11
CA ARG A 173 3.63 -10.47 22.07
C ARG A 173 4.16 -10.26 20.67
N ILE A 174 3.66 -10.99 19.67
CA ILE A 174 4.01 -10.77 18.25
C ILE A 174 3.63 -9.35 17.81
N ALA A 175 2.46 -8.87 18.19
CA ALA A 175 2.02 -7.50 17.87
C ALA A 175 2.93 -6.45 18.51
N GLU A 176 3.27 -6.59 19.79
CA GLU A 176 4.20 -5.71 20.52
C GLU A 176 5.58 -5.65 19.84
N LEU A 177 6.12 -6.81 19.47
CA LEU A 177 7.42 -6.90 18.80
C LEU A 177 7.40 -6.29 17.40
N GLY A 178 6.32 -6.52 16.63
CA GLY A 178 6.12 -5.94 15.30
C GLY A 178 6.08 -4.41 15.35
N GLN A 179 5.31 -3.86 16.30
CA GLN A 179 5.26 -2.40 16.54
C GLN A 179 6.64 -1.84 16.93
N SER A 180 7.37 -2.54 17.79
CA SER A 180 8.73 -2.13 18.18
C SER A 180 9.69 -2.18 16.99
N PHE A 181 9.55 -3.16 16.11
CA PHE A 181 10.35 -3.28 14.90
C PHE A 181 10.16 -2.08 13.96
N GLU A 182 8.92 -1.70 13.70
CA GLU A 182 8.58 -0.54 12.85
C GLU A 182 9.04 0.78 13.49
N ARG A 183 8.83 0.94 14.81
CA ARG A 183 9.27 2.12 15.55
C ARG A 183 10.79 2.30 15.48
N ASN A 184 11.59 1.23 15.63
CA ASN A 184 13.04 1.29 15.53
C ASN A 184 13.53 1.81 14.18
N ILE A 185 12.81 1.50 13.09
CA ILE A 185 13.11 2.03 11.75
C ILE A 185 12.70 3.51 11.65
N ARG A 186 11.47 3.82 12.02
CA ARG A 186 10.89 5.16 11.91
C ARG A 186 11.65 6.21 12.75
N ASP A 187 11.97 5.87 14.00
CA ASP A 187 12.53 6.80 14.98
C ASP A 187 14.07 6.81 14.99
N ALA A 188 14.73 5.93 14.24
CA ALA A 188 16.19 5.87 14.16
C ALA A 188 16.82 7.19 13.70
N ASN A 189 16.10 7.97 12.87
CA ASN A 189 16.51 9.29 12.35
C ASN A 189 17.99 9.31 11.90
N LEU A 190 18.42 8.21 11.27
CA LEU A 190 19.79 8.02 10.84
C LEU A 190 20.19 9.05 9.77
N ARG A 191 21.38 9.61 9.90
CA ARG A 191 21.97 10.55 8.96
C ARG A 191 23.34 10.06 8.50
N VAL A 192 23.59 10.17 7.20
CA VAL A 192 24.88 9.84 6.59
C VAL A 192 25.58 11.12 6.20
N ALA A 193 26.84 11.28 6.63
CA ALA A 193 27.62 12.48 6.36
C ALA A 193 28.42 12.35 5.06
N PHE A 194 28.39 13.39 4.23
CA PHE A 194 29.08 13.47 2.95
C PHE A 194 29.82 14.79 2.77
N THR A 195 31.02 14.74 2.22
CA THR A 195 31.70 15.91 1.68
C THR A 195 31.05 16.33 0.34
N LEU A 196 31.26 17.56 -0.08
CA LEU A 196 30.76 18.05 -1.39
C LEU A 196 31.39 17.28 -2.57
N VAL A 197 32.62 16.81 -2.41
CA VAL A 197 33.30 15.98 -3.44
C VAL A 197 32.60 14.62 -3.56
N GLU A 198 32.21 14.02 -2.47
CA GLU A 198 31.49 12.73 -2.47
C GLU A 198 30.06 12.84 -3.06
N LEU A 199 29.49 14.03 -3.05
CA LEU A 199 28.17 14.31 -3.64
C LEU A 199 28.24 14.78 -5.10
N GLN A 200 29.41 14.75 -5.73
CA GLN A 200 29.50 15.05 -7.16
C GLN A 200 28.58 14.11 -7.96
N GLY A 201 27.79 14.69 -8.86
CA GLY A 201 26.75 14.00 -9.63
C GLY A 201 25.36 14.04 -8.99
N VAL A 202 25.26 14.13 -7.66
CA VAL A 202 23.97 14.22 -6.97
C VAL A 202 23.32 15.59 -7.21
N PRO A 203 22.04 15.66 -7.61
CA PRO A 203 21.35 16.94 -7.82
C PRO A 203 21.49 17.89 -6.62
N VAL A 204 21.89 19.12 -6.89
CA VAL A 204 22.17 20.13 -5.84
C VAL A 204 20.98 20.36 -4.91
N ALA A 205 19.77 20.30 -5.46
CA ALA A 205 18.52 20.44 -4.73
C ALA A 205 18.35 19.42 -3.58
N VAL A 206 18.95 18.24 -3.67
CA VAL A 206 18.89 17.20 -2.64
C VAL A 206 19.65 17.60 -1.36
N TRP A 207 20.76 18.31 -1.51
CA TRP A 207 21.69 18.56 -0.41
C TRP A 207 21.93 20.02 -0.08
N GLN A 208 21.52 20.99 -0.92
CA GLN A 208 21.79 22.42 -0.73
C GLN A 208 21.22 22.94 0.60
N GLY A 209 20.02 22.53 0.99
CA GLY A 209 19.36 22.92 2.25
C GLY A 209 19.57 21.96 3.43
N ALA A 210 20.37 20.89 3.23
CA ALA A 210 20.56 19.87 4.25
C ALA A 210 21.42 20.40 5.41
N LYS A 211 21.17 19.86 6.62
CA LYS A 211 22.01 20.16 7.80
C LYS A 211 23.45 19.72 7.56
N ARG A 212 24.39 20.38 8.24
CA ARG A 212 25.82 20.03 8.22
C ARG A 212 26.29 19.67 9.61
N ASP A 213 27.27 18.79 9.68
CA ASP A 213 27.97 18.49 10.93
C ASP A 213 29.05 19.54 11.27
N ALA A 214 29.79 19.32 12.35
CA ALA A 214 30.86 20.23 12.79
C ALA A 214 32.01 20.35 11.80
N GLU A 215 32.23 19.34 10.96
CA GLU A 215 33.25 19.29 9.91
C GLU A 215 32.75 19.88 8.58
N GLY A 216 31.50 20.40 8.53
CA GLY A 216 30.89 21.00 7.34
C GLY A 216 30.34 19.98 6.32
N ARG A 217 30.31 18.67 6.66
CA ARG A 217 29.76 17.63 5.80
C ARG A 217 28.23 17.69 5.78
N VAL A 218 27.65 17.42 4.63
CA VAL A 218 26.20 17.39 4.42
C VAL A 218 25.63 16.14 5.07
N LEU A 219 24.56 16.28 5.86
CA LEU A 219 23.87 15.19 6.55
C LEU A 219 22.58 14.85 5.80
N LEU A 220 22.55 13.69 5.12
CA LEU A 220 21.38 13.19 4.40
C LEU A 220 20.69 12.07 5.17
N GLY A 221 19.35 12.05 5.13
CA GLY A 221 18.53 11.00 5.74
C GLY A 221 18.49 9.72 4.91
N LEU A 222 17.70 8.74 5.39
CA LEU A 222 17.46 7.49 4.68
C LEU A 222 16.06 7.43 4.03
N ASP A 223 15.32 8.55 4.04
CA ASP A 223 14.09 8.70 3.26
C ASP A 223 14.41 8.68 1.75
N ASN A 224 13.43 8.27 0.93
CA ASN A 224 13.65 8.08 -0.50
C ASN A 224 14.19 9.34 -1.19
N PRO A 225 13.64 10.56 -0.96
CA PRO A 225 14.18 11.79 -1.58
C PRO A 225 15.64 12.08 -1.25
N SER A 226 16.16 11.59 -0.13
CA SER A 226 17.57 11.73 0.28
C SER A 226 18.44 10.56 -0.18
N TYR A 227 17.92 9.33 -0.07
CA TYR A 227 18.66 8.09 -0.34
C TYR A 227 18.85 7.83 -1.83
N GLU A 228 17.75 7.84 -2.60
CA GLU A 228 17.76 7.42 -4.00
C GLU A 228 18.71 8.26 -4.86
N PRO A 229 18.72 9.61 -4.79
CA PRO A 229 19.64 10.37 -5.62
C PRO A 229 21.12 10.11 -5.34
N VAL A 230 21.48 9.75 -4.11
CA VAL A 230 22.88 9.40 -3.80
C VAL A 230 23.28 8.09 -4.46
N VAL A 231 22.45 7.06 -4.37
CA VAL A 231 22.79 5.75 -4.99
C VAL A 231 22.62 5.74 -6.50
N GLN A 232 21.84 6.66 -7.06
CA GLN A 232 21.62 6.82 -8.50
C GLN A 232 22.70 7.68 -9.18
N PHE A 233 23.18 8.75 -8.53
CA PHE A 233 23.92 9.80 -9.21
C PHE A 233 25.29 10.13 -8.59
N ALA A 234 25.59 9.73 -7.33
CA ALA A 234 26.90 10.02 -6.78
C ALA A 234 28.00 9.30 -7.57
N GLU A 235 28.97 10.05 -8.15
CA GLU A 235 30.12 9.49 -8.86
C GLU A 235 31.01 8.66 -7.93
N SER A 236 31.07 9.02 -6.65
CA SER A 236 31.83 8.32 -5.62
C SER A 236 31.20 6.98 -5.26
N SER A 237 31.82 5.84 -5.64
CA SER A 237 31.40 4.50 -5.20
C SER A 237 31.41 4.35 -3.68
N VAL A 238 32.35 5.00 -2.98
CA VAL A 238 32.42 5.02 -1.51
C VAL A 238 31.20 5.71 -0.89
N ALA A 239 30.74 6.81 -1.50
CA ALA A 239 29.52 7.49 -1.06
C ALA A 239 28.26 6.61 -1.26
N ARG A 240 28.16 5.97 -2.43
CA ARG A 240 27.07 5.00 -2.72
C ARG A 240 27.08 3.84 -1.73
N GLU A 241 28.25 3.22 -1.49
CA GLU A 241 28.39 2.14 -0.53
C GLU A 241 27.95 2.55 0.88
N ARG A 242 28.43 3.70 1.37
CA ARG A 242 28.09 4.21 2.70
C ARG A 242 26.58 4.42 2.85
N MET A 243 25.96 5.06 1.87
CA MET A 243 24.52 5.31 1.86
C MET A 243 23.74 4.01 1.76
N TRP A 244 24.11 3.11 0.86
CA TRP A 244 23.48 1.82 0.67
C TRP A 244 23.59 0.92 1.93
N ARG A 245 24.76 0.87 2.58
CA ARG A 245 24.96 0.13 3.84
C ARG A 245 24.11 0.71 4.97
N ALA A 246 24.06 2.04 5.11
CA ALA A 246 23.24 2.69 6.13
C ALA A 246 21.76 2.31 5.94
N LYS A 247 21.26 2.36 4.71
CA LYS A 247 19.88 1.97 4.38
C LYS A 247 19.64 0.48 4.59
N THR A 248 20.57 -0.38 4.20
CA THR A 248 20.44 -1.84 4.34
C THR A 248 20.45 -2.29 5.81
N ASN A 249 21.13 -1.52 6.68
CA ASN A 249 21.27 -1.81 8.10
C ASN A 249 20.29 -1.02 9.00
N GLU A 250 19.32 -0.35 8.40
CA GLU A 250 18.27 0.36 9.14
C GLU A 250 17.54 -0.61 10.09
N GLY A 251 17.33 -0.23 11.34
CA GLY A 251 16.84 -1.12 12.39
C GLY A 251 17.91 -1.94 13.11
N GLY A 252 18.98 -2.33 12.45
CA GLY A 252 20.20 -2.93 13.03
C GLY A 252 19.98 -4.21 13.83
N GLU A 253 20.95 -4.51 14.70
CA GLU A 253 20.90 -5.70 15.58
C GLU A 253 19.64 -5.78 16.47
N PRO A 254 19.10 -4.66 17.01
CA PRO A 254 17.86 -4.74 17.79
C PRO A 254 16.73 -5.38 16.99
N ASN A 255 16.53 -4.98 15.74
CA ASN A 255 15.47 -5.54 14.89
C ASN A 255 15.74 -6.99 14.48
N LEU A 256 17.00 -7.40 14.31
CA LEU A 256 17.32 -8.82 14.08
C LEU A 256 16.90 -9.69 15.27
N LYS A 257 17.13 -9.22 16.51
CA LYS A 257 16.70 -9.92 17.73
C LYS A 257 15.17 -10.00 17.80
N LEU A 258 14.47 -8.89 17.51
CA LEU A 258 13.01 -8.87 17.46
C LEU A 258 12.49 -9.85 16.41
N LEU A 259 13.07 -9.88 15.21
CA LEU A 259 12.65 -10.78 14.13
C LEU A 259 12.87 -12.24 14.50
N ALA A 260 14.00 -12.57 15.13
CA ALA A 260 14.27 -13.92 15.61
C ALA A 260 13.25 -14.37 16.66
N GLU A 261 12.86 -13.50 17.61
CA GLU A 261 11.81 -13.79 18.59
C GLU A 261 10.44 -13.95 17.87
N ILE A 262 10.08 -13.05 16.96
CA ILE A 262 8.83 -13.10 16.19
C ILE A 262 8.70 -14.44 15.44
N THR A 263 9.76 -14.92 14.80
CA THR A 263 9.72 -16.18 14.04
C THR A 263 9.46 -17.38 14.95
N GLN A 264 10.08 -17.41 16.12
CA GLN A 264 9.85 -18.46 17.13
C GLN A 264 8.42 -18.44 17.68
N LEU A 265 7.90 -17.25 18.01
CA LEU A 265 6.54 -17.09 18.51
C LEU A 265 5.49 -17.49 17.46
N ARG A 266 5.69 -17.11 16.19
CA ARG A 266 4.82 -17.51 15.07
C ARG A 266 4.84 -19.02 14.85
N LYS A 267 6.01 -19.64 14.92
CA LYS A 267 6.11 -21.11 14.87
C LYS A 267 5.34 -21.77 16.01
N ALA A 268 5.52 -21.28 17.25
CA ALA A 268 4.79 -21.79 18.40
C ALA A 268 3.27 -21.60 18.25
N TYR A 269 2.83 -20.46 17.71
CA TYR A 269 1.43 -20.17 17.41
C TYR A 269 0.86 -21.15 16.37
N ALA A 270 1.53 -21.31 15.24
CA ALA A 270 1.14 -22.23 14.18
C ALA A 270 1.02 -23.67 14.69
N SER A 271 1.97 -24.11 15.53
CA SER A 271 1.93 -25.43 16.13
C SER A 271 0.74 -25.65 17.06
N LEU A 272 0.29 -24.64 17.82
CA LEU A 272 -0.95 -24.71 18.59
C LEU A 272 -2.19 -24.89 17.70
N GLN A 273 -2.14 -24.39 16.48
CA GLN A 273 -3.20 -24.48 15.48
C GLN A 273 -3.08 -25.75 14.59
N GLY A 274 -2.18 -26.66 14.93
CA GLY A 274 -1.97 -27.91 14.20
C GLY A 274 -1.22 -27.79 12.88
N ALA A 275 -0.63 -26.61 12.58
CA ALA A 275 0.16 -26.40 11.39
C ALA A 275 1.65 -26.70 11.62
N THR A 276 2.33 -27.23 10.61
CA THR A 276 3.76 -27.59 10.67
C THR A 276 4.66 -26.36 10.59
N SER A 277 4.15 -25.24 10.09
CA SER A 277 4.89 -23.99 9.94
C SER A 277 3.95 -22.77 9.98
N TRP A 278 4.53 -21.57 10.19
CA TRP A 278 3.76 -20.35 10.07
C TRP A 278 3.30 -20.11 8.61
N ALA A 279 4.13 -20.44 7.62
CA ALA A 279 3.76 -20.35 6.22
C ALA A 279 2.54 -21.22 5.89
N GLU A 280 2.48 -22.48 6.38
CA GLU A 280 1.31 -23.34 6.22
C GLU A 280 0.06 -22.75 6.89
N PHE A 281 0.22 -22.24 8.11
CA PHE A 281 -0.87 -21.60 8.85
C PHE A 281 -1.46 -20.40 8.09
N VAL A 282 -0.62 -19.52 7.52
CA VAL A 282 -1.04 -18.32 6.81
C VAL A 282 -1.63 -18.66 5.43
N LEU A 283 -0.92 -19.48 4.64
CA LEU A 283 -1.28 -19.70 3.24
C LEU A 283 -2.59 -20.47 3.06
N ARG A 284 -3.02 -21.27 4.05
CA ARG A 284 -4.33 -21.95 4.00
C ARG A 284 -5.53 -20.99 3.77
N ARG A 285 -5.35 -19.69 4.05
CA ARG A 285 -6.36 -18.65 3.86
C ARG A 285 -6.12 -17.77 2.63
N ARG A 286 -5.06 -18.03 1.86
CA ARG A 286 -4.65 -17.27 0.67
C ARG A 286 -5.18 -17.92 -0.62
N MET A 287 -4.97 -17.25 -1.78
CA MET A 287 -5.27 -17.85 -3.09
C MET A 287 -4.30 -18.99 -3.44
N ALA A 288 -3.05 -18.88 -3.00
CA ALA A 288 -2.06 -19.96 -3.16
C ALA A 288 -2.37 -21.21 -2.36
N GLU A 289 -3.13 -21.11 -1.25
CA GLU A 289 -3.62 -22.19 -0.39
C GLU A 289 -2.53 -22.97 0.35
N THR A 290 -1.35 -23.21 -0.27
CA THR A 290 -0.26 -24.00 0.32
C THR A 290 1.11 -23.35 0.06
N PRO A 291 2.10 -23.56 0.97
CA PRO A 291 3.48 -23.14 0.73
C PRO A 291 4.08 -23.74 -0.53
N ALA A 292 3.79 -25.00 -0.81
CA ALA A 292 4.32 -25.70 -1.99
C ALA A 292 3.92 -25.00 -3.29
N ARG A 293 2.67 -24.53 -3.40
CA ARG A 293 2.18 -23.80 -4.58
C ARG A 293 2.84 -22.42 -4.73
N ALA A 294 3.03 -21.70 -3.64
CA ALA A 294 3.73 -20.42 -3.65
C ALA A 294 5.22 -20.58 -4.02
N ILE A 295 5.88 -21.60 -3.47
CA ILE A 295 7.29 -21.93 -3.76
C ILE A 295 7.46 -22.35 -5.24
N SER A 296 6.55 -23.18 -5.77
CA SER A 296 6.57 -23.57 -7.20
C SER A 296 6.46 -22.34 -8.10
N PHE A 297 5.51 -21.46 -7.83
CA PHE A 297 5.36 -20.19 -8.56
C PHE A 297 6.63 -19.33 -8.52
N LEU A 298 7.23 -19.14 -7.34
CA LEU A 298 8.48 -18.39 -7.21
C LEU A 298 9.65 -19.08 -7.96
N GLY A 299 9.67 -20.41 -8.03
CA GLY A 299 10.60 -21.19 -8.84
C GLY A 299 10.43 -20.91 -10.34
N GLU A 300 9.19 -20.84 -10.83
CA GLU A 300 8.89 -20.48 -12.22
C GLU A 300 9.36 -19.06 -12.54
N VAL A 301 9.12 -18.09 -11.64
CA VAL A 301 9.59 -16.71 -11.78
C VAL A 301 11.13 -16.68 -11.86
N LYS A 302 11.82 -17.37 -10.92
CA LYS A 302 13.30 -17.46 -10.93
C LYS A 302 13.82 -18.00 -12.26
N ASN A 303 13.23 -19.09 -12.75
CA ASN A 303 13.63 -19.69 -14.01
C ASN A 303 13.41 -18.74 -15.21
N ALA A 304 12.34 -17.95 -15.18
CA ALA A 304 12.03 -17.00 -16.25
C ALA A 304 13.01 -15.83 -16.30
N VAL A 305 13.55 -15.39 -15.15
CA VAL A 305 14.34 -14.13 -15.06
C VAL A 305 15.85 -14.35 -14.91
N GLN A 306 16.31 -15.52 -14.45
CA GLN A 306 17.71 -15.73 -14.05
C GLN A 306 18.74 -15.46 -15.18
N GLN A 307 18.41 -15.81 -16.43
CA GLN A 307 19.31 -15.55 -17.56
C GLN A 307 19.38 -14.06 -17.87
N ARG A 308 18.24 -13.39 -17.83
CA ARG A 308 18.14 -11.95 -18.04
C ARG A 308 18.85 -11.17 -16.94
N GLU A 309 18.69 -11.57 -15.68
CA GLU A 309 19.43 -11.00 -14.55
C GLU A 309 20.94 -11.05 -14.79
N ARG A 310 21.48 -12.22 -15.18
CA ARG A 310 22.90 -12.38 -15.47
C ARG A 310 23.37 -11.47 -16.60
N THR A 311 22.59 -11.41 -17.69
CA THR A 311 22.90 -10.56 -18.83
C THR A 311 22.91 -9.08 -18.45
N GLU A 312 21.86 -8.61 -17.73
CA GLU A 312 21.78 -7.23 -17.27
C GLU A 312 22.92 -6.88 -16.30
N LEU A 313 23.26 -7.75 -15.34
CA LEU A 313 24.37 -7.52 -14.42
C LEU A 313 25.73 -7.48 -15.13
N GLU A 314 25.93 -8.29 -16.15
CA GLU A 314 27.15 -8.26 -16.98
C GLU A 314 27.23 -6.96 -17.78
N GLU A 315 26.12 -6.48 -18.35
CA GLU A 315 26.07 -5.16 -19.02
C GLU A 315 26.45 -4.04 -18.05
N LEU A 316 25.94 -4.06 -16.81
CA LEU A 316 26.29 -3.05 -15.79
C LEU A 316 27.77 -3.13 -15.40
N ARG A 317 28.34 -4.36 -15.33
CA ARG A 317 29.76 -4.55 -15.05
C ARG A 317 30.65 -3.98 -16.16
N LEU A 318 30.25 -4.20 -17.41
CA LEU A 318 30.96 -3.65 -18.59
C LEU A 318 30.83 -2.11 -18.62
N ALA A 319 29.68 -1.55 -18.29
CA ALA A 319 29.49 -0.11 -18.16
C ALA A 319 30.40 0.48 -17.06
N LYS A 320 30.54 -0.21 -15.91
CA LYS A 320 31.47 0.17 -14.85
C LYS A 320 32.93 0.13 -15.35
N ALA A 321 33.33 -0.88 -16.09
CA ALA A 321 34.69 -1.01 -16.64
C ALA A 321 34.98 0.16 -17.61
N ALA A 322 34.08 0.44 -18.53
CA ALA A 322 34.19 1.57 -19.47
C ALA A 322 34.29 2.91 -18.78
N HIS A 323 33.43 3.13 -17.77
CA HIS A 323 33.44 4.37 -16.98
C HIS A 323 34.74 4.59 -16.23
N LEU A 324 35.32 3.52 -15.66
CA LEU A 324 36.59 3.58 -14.92
C LEU A 324 37.83 3.51 -15.82
N LEU A 325 37.65 3.32 -17.11
CA LEU A 325 38.75 3.09 -18.10
C LEU A 325 39.63 1.91 -17.71
N LEU A 326 39.03 0.83 -17.20
CA LEU A 326 39.69 -0.39 -16.76
C LEU A 326 39.34 -1.57 -17.69
N ALA A 327 40.23 -2.58 -17.73
CA ALA A 327 39.91 -3.83 -18.42
C ALA A 327 38.70 -4.51 -17.76
N PRO A 328 37.74 -5.06 -18.53
CA PRO A 328 36.54 -5.70 -17.98
C PRO A 328 36.82 -6.76 -16.91
N GLU A 329 37.88 -7.53 -17.06
CA GLU A 329 38.26 -8.61 -16.15
C GLU A 329 38.76 -8.09 -14.80
N ALA A 330 39.22 -6.83 -14.74
CA ALA A 330 39.69 -6.19 -13.52
C ALA A 330 38.56 -5.58 -12.68
N VAL A 331 37.29 -5.58 -13.18
CA VAL A 331 36.16 -4.87 -12.54
C VAL A 331 35.11 -5.85 -12.03
N LYS A 332 34.78 -5.71 -10.75
CA LYS A 332 33.63 -6.34 -10.10
C LYS A 332 32.49 -5.33 -9.98
N LEU A 333 31.28 -5.78 -10.23
CA LEU A 333 30.06 -5.00 -9.94
C LEU A 333 29.63 -5.26 -8.49
N ASP A 334 29.53 -4.21 -7.70
CA ASP A 334 29.08 -4.29 -6.32
C ASP A 334 27.58 -3.93 -6.21
N ARG A 335 26.91 -4.35 -5.14
CA ARG A 335 25.46 -4.13 -4.98
C ARG A 335 25.09 -2.65 -4.97
N TRP A 336 25.91 -1.78 -4.39
CA TRP A 336 25.70 -0.33 -4.37
C TRP A 336 25.95 0.36 -5.71
N ASP A 337 26.52 -0.36 -6.68
CA ASP A 337 26.76 0.15 -8.03
C ASP A 337 25.59 -0.12 -8.99
N VAL A 338 24.74 -1.11 -8.67
CA VAL A 338 23.67 -1.57 -9.57
C VAL A 338 22.76 -0.41 -9.99
N THR A 339 22.27 0.37 -9.04
CA THR A 339 21.37 1.49 -9.33
C THR A 339 22.08 2.57 -10.16
N PHE A 340 23.28 2.95 -9.79
CA PHE A 340 24.08 3.95 -10.50
C PHE A 340 24.33 3.57 -11.96
N TYR A 341 24.83 2.35 -12.22
CA TYR A 341 25.09 1.93 -13.59
C TYR A 341 23.81 1.62 -14.37
N THR A 342 22.72 1.26 -13.71
CA THR A 342 21.40 1.17 -14.36
C THR A 342 20.96 2.51 -14.91
N GLU A 343 21.05 3.60 -14.11
CA GLU A 343 20.71 4.95 -14.57
C GLU A 343 21.68 5.43 -15.66
N ARG A 344 22.96 5.18 -15.50
CA ARG A 344 23.95 5.52 -16.51
C ARG A 344 23.68 4.86 -17.86
N VAL A 345 23.40 3.55 -17.88
CA VAL A 345 23.03 2.82 -19.12
C VAL A 345 21.68 3.33 -19.67
N ARG A 346 20.72 3.64 -18.81
CA ARG A 346 19.45 4.27 -19.26
C ARG A 346 19.69 5.59 -19.96
N LEU A 347 20.55 6.43 -19.39
CA LEU A 347 20.91 7.72 -20.00
C LEU A 347 21.69 7.52 -21.32
N GLU A 348 22.69 6.64 -21.34
CA GLU A 348 23.54 6.43 -22.51
C GLU A 348 22.82 5.72 -23.68
N ARG A 349 22.00 4.73 -23.39
CA ARG A 349 21.31 3.90 -24.41
C ARG A 349 19.95 4.44 -24.84
N TYR A 350 19.20 5.00 -23.90
CA TYR A 350 17.82 5.42 -24.13
C TYR A 350 17.62 6.92 -24.03
N ALA A 351 18.65 7.69 -23.67
CA ALA A 351 18.59 9.13 -23.41
C ALA A 351 17.52 9.50 -22.38
N VAL A 352 17.30 8.65 -21.35
CA VAL A 352 16.31 8.85 -20.29
C VAL A 352 17.04 9.21 -19.00
N ASP A 353 16.74 10.44 -18.54
CA ASP A 353 17.09 10.91 -17.21
C ASP A 353 15.81 11.00 -16.36
N GLN A 354 15.73 10.18 -15.30
CA GLN A 354 14.56 10.17 -14.40
C GLN A 354 14.36 11.53 -13.70
N GLU A 355 15.44 12.23 -13.35
CA GLU A 355 15.35 13.55 -12.71
C GLU A 355 14.78 14.62 -13.65
N ALA A 356 14.99 14.49 -14.97
CA ALA A 356 14.42 15.41 -15.95
C ALA A 356 12.88 15.39 -15.96
N PHE A 357 12.26 14.28 -15.54
CA PHE A 357 10.80 14.18 -15.47
C PHE A 357 10.19 15.10 -14.41
N ARG A 358 10.94 15.51 -13.37
CA ARG A 358 10.42 16.41 -12.32
C ARG A 358 9.91 17.74 -12.86
N ALA A 359 10.50 18.24 -13.94
CA ALA A 359 10.05 19.45 -14.60
C ALA A 359 8.64 19.33 -15.22
N TYR A 360 8.25 18.12 -15.59
CA TYR A 360 6.97 17.82 -16.23
C TYR A 360 5.88 17.40 -15.24
N PHE A 361 6.26 16.91 -14.07
CA PHE A 361 5.34 16.33 -13.07
C PHE A 361 5.36 17.10 -11.74
N PRO A 362 4.92 18.39 -11.70
CA PRO A 362 4.78 19.11 -10.44
C PRO A 362 3.86 18.30 -9.48
N PRO A 363 4.17 18.19 -8.17
CA PRO A 363 3.49 17.26 -7.28
C PRO A 363 1.97 17.46 -7.25
N GLN A 364 1.52 18.71 -7.18
CA GLN A 364 0.10 19.03 -7.16
C GLN A 364 -0.61 18.66 -8.47
N ALA A 365 0.02 18.95 -9.62
CA ALA A 365 -0.52 18.57 -10.92
C ALA A 365 -0.53 17.06 -11.11
N SER A 366 0.47 16.35 -10.61
CA SER A 366 0.55 14.88 -10.62
C SER A 366 -0.58 14.25 -9.83
N LEU A 367 -0.91 14.77 -8.64
CA LEU A 367 -2.06 14.32 -7.88
C LEU A 367 -3.36 14.59 -8.65
N GLN A 368 -3.55 15.79 -9.20
CA GLN A 368 -4.76 16.12 -9.97
C GLN A 368 -4.89 15.25 -11.22
N PHE A 369 -3.78 14.96 -11.91
CA PHE A 369 -3.72 14.03 -13.03
C PHE A 369 -4.19 12.62 -12.63
N ALA A 370 -3.65 12.09 -11.53
CA ALA A 370 -4.00 10.77 -11.04
C ALA A 370 -5.49 10.68 -10.68
N LEU A 371 -6.04 11.70 -9.99
CA LEU A 371 -7.47 11.78 -9.69
C LEU A 371 -8.32 11.90 -10.96
N ARG A 372 -7.90 12.72 -11.95
CA ARG A 372 -8.58 12.88 -13.24
C ARG A 372 -8.61 11.57 -14.03
N LEU A 373 -7.53 10.79 -13.99
CA LEU A 373 -7.47 9.47 -14.62
C LEU A 373 -8.56 8.54 -14.05
N ILE A 374 -8.70 8.49 -12.73
CA ILE A 374 -9.73 7.69 -12.07
C ILE A 374 -11.14 8.22 -12.38
N GLU A 375 -11.34 9.52 -12.39
CA GLU A 375 -12.62 10.13 -12.78
C GLU A 375 -13.04 9.69 -14.19
N ARG A 376 -12.10 9.73 -15.12
CA ARG A 376 -12.33 9.36 -16.53
C ARG A 376 -12.67 7.89 -16.69
N LEU A 377 -11.89 7.02 -16.02
CA LEU A 377 -12.05 5.58 -16.13
C LEU A 377 -13.27 5.05 -15.40
N MET A 378 -13.52 5.56 -14.19
CA MET A 378 -14.45 4.91 -13.26
C MET A 378 -15.73 5.68 -13.00
N GLY A 379 -15.92 6.82 -13.67
CA GLY A 379 -17.15 7.62 -13.55
C GLY A 379 -17.37 8.14 -12.14
N VAL A 380 -16.31 8.61 -11.49
CA VAL A 380 -16.37 9.25 -10.17
C VAL A 380 -15.92 10.70 -10.25
N ARG A 381 -16.09 11.45 -9.16
CA ARG A 381 -15.61 12.83 -9.01
C ARG A 381 -14.89 12.97 -7.68
N TYR A 382 -13.72 13.62 -7.72
CA TYR A 382 -12.98 14.06 -6.55
C TYR A 382 -13.15 15.57 -6.40
N GLN A 383 -13.69 16.00 -5.26
CA GLN A 383 -13.86 17.41 -4.94
C GLN A 383 -13.04 17.74 -3.70
N ARG A 384 -12.06 18.64 -3.86
CA ARG A 384 -11.26 19.11 -2.72
C ARG A 384 -12.15 19.84 -1.71
N ILE A 385 -11.91 19.56 -0.44
CA ILE A 385 -12.58 20.20 0.70
C ILE A 385 -11.55 21.12 1.38
N GLU A 386 -11.74 22.41 1.25
CA GLU A 386 -10.85 23.38 1.87
C GLU A 386 -11.16 23.52 3.36
N GLY A 387 -10.12 23.66 4.18
CA GLY A 387 -10.25 23.90 5.62
C GLY A 387 -10.65 22.70 6.44
N ALA A 388 -10.78 21.50 5.84
CA ALA A 388 -11.05 20.28 6.60
C ALA A 388 -9.90 19.96 7.56
N ALA A 389 -10.23 19.61 8.80
CA ALA A 389 -9.23 19.25 9.79
C ALA A 389 -8.56 17.91 9.43
N ALA A 390 -7.22 17.89 9.52
CA ALA A 390 -6.39 16.69 9.31
C ALA A 390 -5.22 16.71 10.31
N TRP A 391 -4.43 15.64 10.34
CA TRP A 391 -3.29 15.49 11.26
C TRP A 391 -2.09 16.40 10.94
N HIS A 392 -2.06 17.02 9.76
CA HIS A 392 -1.02 17.96 9.33
C HIS A 392 -1.61 18.99 8.36
N PRO A 393 -1.14 20.26 8.35
CA PRO A 393 -1.68 21.31 7.48
C PRO A 393 -1.52 21.06 5.97
N GLU A 394 -0.53 20.26 5.57
CA GLU A 394 -0.30 19.92 4.15
C GLU A 394 -1.16 18.77 3.64
N VAL A 395 -1.93 18.11 4.50
CA VAL A 395 -2.85 17.04 4.09
C VAL A 395 -4.00 17.63 3.31
N GLN A 396 -4.29 17.02 2.17
CA GLN A 396 -5.41 17.44 1.31
C GLN A 396 -6.58 16.46 1.49
N THR A 397 -7.78 17.00 1.62
CA THR A 397 -9.01 16.23 1.82
C THR A 397 -9.88 16.32 0.57
N TYR A 398 -10.36 15.16 0.10
CA TYR A 398 -11.25 15.06 -1.06
C TYR A 398 -12.53 14.31 -0.70
N ALA A 399 -13.68 14.90 -1.10
CA ALA A 399 -14.95 14.17 -1.20
C ALA A 399 -14.94 13.35 -2.48
N VAL A 400 -15.33 12.08 -2.36
CA VAL A 400 -15.47 11.17 -3.50
C VAL A 400 -16.95 10.88 -3.73
N SER A 401 -17.42 11.09 -4.95
CA SER A 401 -18.82 10.86 -5.33
C SER A 401 -18.93 10.15 -6.69
N ASP A 402 -20.05 9.50 -6.92
CA ASP A 402 -20.41 8.97 -8.23
C ASP A 402 -20.74 10.13 -9.18
N ALA A 403 -20.09 10.18 -10.34
CA ALA A 403 -20.21 11.33 -11.24
C ALA A 403 -21.60 11.49 -11.85
N ALA A 404 -22.32 10.39 -12.08
CA ALA A 404 -23.62 10.40 -12.71
C ALA A 404 -24.75 10.75 -11.73
N SER A 405 -24.72 10.18 -10.53
CA SER A 405 -25.79 10.32 -9.53
C SER A 405 -25.50 11.36 -8.45
N GLY A 406 -24.24 11.81 -8.32
CA GLY A 406 -23.79 12.66 -7.21
C GLY A 406 -23.77 11.96 -5.84
N LYS A 407 -24.03 10.65 -5.79
CA LYS A 407 -24.06 9.89 -4.54
C LYS A 407 -22.68 9.88 -3.90
N PRO A 408 -22.55 10.24 -2.60
CA PRO A 408 -21.28 10.11 -1.89
C PRO A 408 -20.78 8.66 -1.85
N LEU A 409 -19.49 8.47 -2.09
CA LEU A 409 -18.80 7.19 -2.03
C LEU A 409 -17.79 7.15 -0.89
N GLY A 410 -17.13 8.26 -0.57
CA GLY A 410 -16.17 8.30 0.52
C GLY A 410 -15.45 9.62 0.70
N THR A 411 -14.43 9.57 1.58
CA THR A 411 -13.44 10.64 1.79
C THR A 411 -12.05 10.07 1.55
N LEU A 412 -11.20 10.84 0.90
CA LEU A 412 -9.78 10.54 0.69
C LEU A 412 -8.93 11.66 1.28
N TRP A 413 -8.07 11.34 2.24
CA TRP A 413 -6.99 12.21 2.69
C TRP A 413 -5.71 11.84 1.95
N VAL A 414 -4.94 12.84 1.53
CA VAL A 414 -3.69 12.67 0.79
C VAL A 414 -2.57 13.44 1.49
N ASP A 415 -1.57 12.70 1.95
CA ASP A 415 -0.38 13.18 2.66
C ASP A 415 0.86 12.90 1.81
N MET A 416 1.34 13.92 1.06
CA MET A 416 2.29 13.70 -0.03
C MET A 416 3.77 13.80 0.36
N TYR A 417 4.11 14.51 1.45
CA TYR A 417 5.49 14.95 1.65
C TYR A 417 6.15 14.33 2.88
N PRO A 418 7.48 14.06 2.82
CA PRO A 418 8.21 13.54 3.96
C PRO A 418 8.31 14.58 5.08
N ARG A 419 8.32 14.10 6.31
CA ARG A 419 8.61 14.86 7.53
C ARG A 419 9.09 13.93 8.63
N GLU A 420 9.73 14.50 9.64
CA GLU A 420 10.20 13.73 10.81
C GLU A 420 9.04 13.02 11.52
N GLY A 421 9.24 11.75 11.86
CA GLY A 421 8.27 10.92 12.54
C GLY A 421 7.11 10.40 11.68
N LYS A 422 7.06 10.71 10.40
CA LYS A 422 6.11 10.14 9.46
C LYS A 422 6.62 8.80 8.92
N TYR A 423 5.69 7.87 8.68
CA TYR A 423 5.93 6.64 7.92
C TYR A 423 6.68 6.94 6.62
N ASN A 424 7.81 6.28 6.40
CA ASN A 424 8.79 6.64 5.37
C ASN A 424 8.66 5.88 4.04
N HIS A 425 7.63 5.04 3.90
CA HIS A 425 7.25 4.39 2.64
C HIS A 425 5.96 5.00 2.07
N ALA A 426 5.40 4.36 1.03
CA ALA A 426 4.08 4.63 0.51
C ALA A 426 3.09 3.60 1.07
N ALA A 427 1.87 4.01 1.41
CA ALA A 427 0.79 3.12 1.81
C ALA A 427 -0.58 3.81 1.84
N VAL A 428 -1.65 3.02 1.79
CA VAL A 428 -3.02 3.46 2.05
C VAL A 428 -3.57 2.78 3.30
N TRP A 429 -4.13 3.59 4.20
CA TRP A 429 -4.90 3.11 5.35
C TRP A 429 -6.39 3.22 5.08
N GLY A 430 -7.10 2.08 5.13
CA GLY A 430 -8.57 2.07 5.21
C GLY A 430 -9.01 2.45 6.62
N LEU A 431 -9.49 3.68 6.80
CA LEU A 431 -9.90 4.18 8.12
C LEU A 431 -11.34 3.81 8.45
N ARG A 432 -12.15 3.63 7.41
CA ARG A 432 -13.56 3.29 7.53
C ARG A 432 -14.02 2.51 6.31
N SER A 433 -14.65 1.37 6.53
CA SER A 433 -15.23 0.52 5.50
C SER A 433 -16.60 1.04 5.03
N ALA A 434 -16.91 0.89 3.74
CA ALA A 434 -18.24 1.18 3.19
C ALA A 434 -19.25 0.07 3.53
N SER A 435 -20.55 0.41 3.60
CA SER A 435 -21.64 -0.57 3.71
C SER A 435 -22.95 -0.01 3.14
N LEU A 436 -23.50 -0.67 2.13
CA LEU A 436 -24.78 -0.26 1.57
C LEU A 436 -25.94 -0.38 2.57
N VAL A 437 -25.96 -1.45 3.35
CA VAL A 437 -27.03 -1.73 4.32
C VAL A 437 -27.02 -0.72 5.48
N GLN A 438 -25.83 -0.29 5.89
CA GLN A 438 -25.65 0.70 6.96
C GLN A 438 -25.61 2.13 6.42
N GLN A 439 -25.75 2.34 5.12
CA GLN A 439 -25.60 3.66 4.47
C GLN A 439 -24.26 4.32 4.85
N ARG A 440 -23.20 3.52 4.89
CA ARG A 440 -21.87 3.89 5.36
C ARG A 440 -20.98 4.14 4.17
N VAL A 441 -20.32 5.29 4.11
CA VAL A 441 -19.31 5.63 3.11
C VAL A 441 -17.91 5.34 3.64
N SER A 442 -16.99 5.05 2.73
CA SER A 442 -15.60 4.74 3.05
C SER A 442 -14.79 5.98 3.47
N GLN A 443 -13.70 5.75 4.18
CA GLN A 443 -12.67 6.75 4.45
C GLN A 443 -11.30 6.10 4.30
N ALA A 444 -10.41 6.73 3.53
CA ALA A 444 -9.06 6.25 3.29
C ALA A 444 -8.03 7.38 3.39
N ALA A 445 -6.83 7.06 3.86
CA ALA A 445 -5.69 7.96 3.90
C ALA A 445 -4.57 7.40 3.01
N LEU A 446 -4.19 8.15 1.97
CA LEU A 446 -3.06 7.88 1.10
C LEU A 446 -1.85 8.65 1.62
N VAL A 447 -0.78 7.96 1.97
CA VAL A 447 0.45 8.53 2.54
C VAL A 447 1.62 8.15 1.66
N VAL A 448 2.32 9.16 1.15
CA VAL A 448 3.53 9.00 0.31
C VAL A 448 4.60 10.01 0.71
N ASN A 449 5.81 9.88 0.19
CA ASN A 449 6.95 10.71 0.56
C ASN A 449 7.67 11.19 -0.71
N PHE A 450 7.03 12.09 -1.46
CA PHE A 450 7.53 12.59 -2.74
C PHE A 450 8.40 13.83 -2.61
N ASN A 451 9.26 14.05 -3.61
CA ASN A 451 10.05 15.24 -3.73
C ASN A 451 9.14 16.47 -4.01
N ARG A 452 9.39 17.58 -3.31
CA ARG A 452 8.59 18.82 -3.44
C ARG A 452 8.80 19.54 -4.78
N GLN A 453 9.89 19.26 -5.48
CA GLN A 453 10.21 19.93 -6.74
C GLN A 453 9.48 19.33 -7.95
N GLY A 454 9.07 18.09 -7.85
CA GLY A 454 8.40 17.34 -8.91
C GLY A 454 8.56 15.84 -8.69
N LEU A 455 7.78 15.05 -9.42
CA LEU A 455 7.86 13.59 -9.39
C LEU A 455 8.72 13.09 -10.55
N THR A 456 9.48 12.04 -10.31
CA THR A 456 10.00 11.19 -11.38
C THR A 456 8.87 10.33 -11.98
N LEU A 457 9.14 9.68 -13.09
CA LEU A 457 8.18 8.73 -13.65
C LEU A 457 7.90 7.56 -12.70
N ASP A 458 8.93 7.10 -11.97
CA ASP A 458 8.82 6.02 -10.98
C ASP A 458 8.01 6.48 -9.74
N GLU A 459 8.14 7.75 -9.31
CA GLU A 459 7.30 8.31 -8.24
C GLU A 459 5.84 8.48 -8.70
N LEU A 460 5.60 8.84 -9.96
CA LEU A 460 4.25 8.91 -10.52
C LEU A 460 3.60 7.52 -10.61
N HIS A 461 4.38 6.49 -10.98
CA HIS A 461 3.98 5.08 -10.93
C HIS A 461 3.56 4.68 -9.50
N THR A 462 4.36 5.04 -8.48
CA THR A 462 4.03 4.80 -7.07
C THR A 462 2.74 5.51 -6.66
N LEU A 463 2.51 6.76 -7.11
CA LEU A 463 1.26 7.48 -6.84
C LEU A 463 0.04 6.73 -7.40
N LEU A 464 0.13 6.18 -8.61
CA LEU A 464 -0.98 5.40 -9.19
C LEU A 464 -1.18 4.07 -8.46
N HIS A 465 -0.11 3.42 -7.99
CA HIS A 465 -0.19 2.24 -7.14
C HIS A 465 -1.02 2.52 -5.87
N GLU A 466 -0.61 3.51 -5.10
CA GLU A 466 -1.31 3.87 -3.85
C GLU A 466 -2.73 4.35 -4.12
N LEU A 467 -2.93 5.10 -5.20
CA LEU A 467 -4.28 5.51 -5.58
C LEU A 467 -5.16 4.28 -5.93
N GLY A 468 -4.59 3.21 -6.48
CA GLY A 468 -5.30 1.95 -6.72
C GLY A 468 -5.85 1.33 -5.44
N HIS A 469 -5.10 1.32 -4.34
CA HIS A 469 -5.61 0.92 -3.03
C HIS A 469 -6.70 1.86 -2.50
N ALA A 470 -6.49 3.18 -2.63
CA ALA A 470 -7.48 4.17 -2.20
C ALA A 470 -8.81 4.01 -2.97
N VAL A 471 -8.71 3.77 -4.28
CA VAL A 471 -9.87 3.52 -5.16
C VAL A 471 -10.57 2.23 -4.77
N HIS A 472 -9.84 1.14 -4.46
CA HIS A 472 -10.43 -0.12 -3.98
C HIS A 472 -11.23 0.09 -2.69
N ASN A 473 -10.74 0.93 -1.78
CA ASN A 473 -11.50 1.31 -0.58
C ASN A 473 -12.71 2.18 -0.92
N ASN A 474 -12.51 3.28 -1.67
CA ASN A 474 -13.53 4.30 -1.88
C ASN A 474 -14.68 3.85 -2.81
N LEU A 475 -14.43 2.94 -3.74
CA LEU A 475 -15.44 2.46 -4.68
C LEU A 475 -16.12 1.16 -4.25
N SER A 476 -15.80 0.66 -3.06
CA SER A 476 -16.49 -0.48 -2.49
C SER A 476 -17.99 -0.21 -2.31
N ALA A 477 -18.81 -1.11 -2.85
CA ALA A 477 -20.27 -1.07 -2.77
C ALA A 477 -20.83 -2.36 -2.17
N THR A 478 -20.14 -2.87 -1.15
CA THR A 478 -20.53 -4.10 -0.46
C THR A 478 -21.73 -3.89 0.44
N ARG A 479 -22.51 -4.94 0.64
CA ARG A 479 -23.62 -4.93 1.59
C ARG A 479 -23.12 -4.79 3.03
N ARG A 480 -22.01 -5.48 3.35
CA ARG A 480 -21.40 -5.56 4.69
C ARG A 480 -20.10 -4.81 4.74
N ALA A 481 -19.86 -4.09 5.83
CA ALA A 481 -18.60 -3.38 6.08
C ALA A 481 -17.40 -4.33 6.15
N LEU A 482 -17.57 -5.50 6.77
CA LEU A 482 -16.55 -6.53 6.91
C LEU A 482 -16.06 -7.13 5.58
N GLN A 483 -16.74 -6.87 4.47
CA GLN A 483 -16.35 -7.34 3.13
C GLN A 483 -15.85 -6.21 2.21
N ALA A 484 -15.75 -4.99 2.72
CA ALA A 484 -15.50 -3.80 1.91
C ALA A 484 -14.02 -3.62 1.53
N GLY A 485 -13.80 -3.00 0.39
CA GLY A 485 -12.50 -2.51 -0.05
C GLY A 485 -11.42 -3.57 -0.04
N THR A 486 -10.32 -3.27 0.63
CA THR A 486 -9.14 -4.13 0.74
C THR A 486 -9.30 -5.33 1.70
N SER A 487 -10.51 -5.58 2.25
CA SER A 487 -10.83 -6.79 3.03
C SER A 487 -10.94 -8.04 2.14
N VAL A 488 -9.97 -8.24 1.25
CA VAL A 488 -9.86 -9.36 0.31
C VAL A 488 -8.72 -10.31 0.73
N LYS A 489 -8.53 -11.42 0.01
CA LYS A 489 -7.35 -12.27 0.24
C LYS A 489 -6.08 -11.46 0.00
N HIS A 490 -5.11 -11.62 0.86
CA HIS A 490 -3.91 -10.79 0.89
C HIS A 490 -3.03 -10.93 -0.37
N ASP A 491 -3.04 -12.08 -1.01
CA ASP A 491 -2.37 -12.32 -2.29
C ASP A 491 -3.21 -11.88 -3.52
N PHE A 492 -4.31 -11.14 -3.27
CA PHE A 492 -5.08 -10.41 -4.26
C PHE A 492 -5.09 -8.89 -4.02
N VAL A 493 -4.75 -8.46 -2.81
CA VAL A 493 -4.91 -7.06 -2.38
C VAL A 493 -4.11 -6.08 -3.24
N GLU A 494 -2.96 -6.53 -3.78
CA GLU A 494 -2.10 -5.73 -4.65
C GLU A 494 -2.56 -5.71 -6.12
N ALA A 495 -3.49 -6.58 -6.53
CA ALA A 495 -3.91 -6.61 -7.93
C ALA A 495 -4.59 -5.29 -8.37
N PRO A 496 -5.47 -4.63 -7.59
CA PRO A 496 -6.03 -3.34 -7.95
C PRO A 496 -5.02 -2.19 -7.96
N SER A 497 -4.02 -2.19 -7.08
CA SER A 497 -2.98 -1.17 -7.05
C SER A 497 -2.02 -1.33 -8.21
N GLN A 498 -1.48 -2.52 -8.41
CA GLN A 498 -0.58 -2.84 -9.51
C GLN A 498 -1.27 -2.68 -10.88
N MET A 499 -2.59 -2.85 -10.97
CA MET A 499 -3.32 -2.71 -12.23
C MET A 499 -3.14 -1.31 -12.85
N LEU A 500 -3.08 -0.25 -12.07
CA LEU A 500 -3.00 1.14 -12.55
C LEU A 500 -1.59 1.62 -12.89
N GLU A 501 -0.55 0.92 -12.46
CA GLU A 501 0.84 1.38 -12.55
C GLU A 501 1.30 1.72 -13.98
N ASP A 502 0.99 0.89 -14.98
CA ASP A 502 1.44 1.07 -16.37
C ASP A 502 0.72 2.19 -17.13
N TRP A 503 -0.27 2.84 -16.54
CA TRP A 503 -0.96 3.96 -17.19
C TRP A 503 -0.03 5.15 -17.41
N VAL A 504 0.98 5.33 -16.58
CA VAL A 504 1.99 6.40 -16.75
C VAL A 504 2.85 6.25 -18.01
N LEU A 505 2.92 5.05 -18.59
CA LEU A 505 3.69 4.77 -19.81
C LEU A 505 2.89 4.99 -21.10
N ASP A 506 1.60 5.35 -21.03
CA ASP A 506 0.79 5.64 -22.22
C ASP A 506 0.69 7.14 -22.49
N LYS A 507 1.23 7.59 -23.61
CA LYS A 507 1.23 9.00 -24.02
C LYS A 507 -0.17 9.62 -24.08
N ARG A 508 -1.21 8.83 -24.44
CA ARG A 508 -2.60 9.30 -24.47
C ARG A 508 -3.11 9.59 -23.06
N VAL A 509 -2.71 8.78 -22.11
CA VAL A 509 -3.03 8.98 -20.68
C VAL A 509 -2.36 10.24 -20.16
N LEU A 510 -1.09 10.45 -20.47
CA LEU A 510 -0.34 11.63 -20.01
C LEU A 510 -0.89 12.95 -20.57
N LYS A 511 -1.63 12.93 -21.69
CA LYS A 511 -2.33 14.13 -22.18
C LYS A 511 -3.37 14.68 -21.19
N LEU A 512 -3.84 13.88 -20.24
CA LEU A 512 -4.72 14.35 -19.16
C LEU A 512 -4.05 15.43 -18.25
N PHE A 513 -2.70 15.50 -18.24
CA PHE A 513 -2.02 16.61 -17.54
C PHE A 513 -2.43 17.99 -18.08
N ALA A 514 -2.63 18.13 -19.39
CA ALA A 514 -3.08 19.39 -19.97
C ALA A 514 -4.48 19.81 -19.50
N GLU A 515 -5.34 18.85 -19.11
CA GLU A 515 -6.67 19.14 -18.55
C GLU A 515 -6.59 19.73 -17.13
N VAL A 516 -5.61 19.31 -16.35
CA VAL A 516 -5.49 19.66 -14.91
C VAL A 516 -4.44 20.75 -14.65
N CYS A 517 -3.48 20.89 -15.56
CA CYS A 517 -2.44 21.92 -15.50
C CYS A 517 -2.10 22.46 -16.91
N PRO A 518 -2.95 23.34 -17.47
CA PRO A 518 -2.69 23.89 -18.83
C PRO A 518 -1.37 24.69 -18.94
N ALA A 519 -0.84 25.18 -17.81
CA ALA A 519 0.43 25.90 -17.76
C ALA A 519 1.65 25.00 -17.55
N CYS A 520 1.46 23.71 -17.26
CA CYS A 520 2.56 22.77 -17.11
C CYS A 520 3.21 22.47 -18.49
N ILE A 521 4.52 22.26 -18.47
CA ILE A 521 5.25 21.84 -19.67
C ILE A 521 4.80 20.43 -20.03
N PRO A 522 4.30 20.18 -21.24
CA PRO A 522 3.93 18.82 -21.66
C PRO A 522 5.17 17.96 -21.84
N VAL A 523 5.09 16.69 -21.44
CA VAL A 523 6.15 15.71 -21.69
C VAL A 523 6.29 15.51 -23.20
N PRO A 524 7.48 15.65 -23.79
CA PRO A 524 7.70 15.38 -25.20
C PRO A 524 7.41 13.92 -25.57
N ASP A 525 6.71 13.67 -26.66
CA ASP A 525 6.39 12.31 -27.13
C ASP A 525 7.64 11.44 -27.31
N ALA A 526 8.74 12.04 -27.83
CA ALA A 526 10.01 11.34 -28.00
C ALA A 526 10.61 10.88 -26.65
N LEU A 527 10.54 11.72 -25.60
CA LEU A 527 10.99 11.36 -24.27
C LEU A 527 10.16 10.19 -23.70
N MET A 528 8.86 10.17 -23.96
CA MET A 528 8.01 9.05 -23.55
C MET A 528 8.29 7.77 -24.32
N ASP A 529 8.60 7.83 -25.62
CA ASP A 529 9.03 6.66 -26.39
C ASP A 529 10.33 6.06 -25.82
N GLN A 530 11.26 6.93 -25.47
CA GLN A 530 12.50 6.55 -24.80
C GLN A 530 12.25 5.94 -23.42
N ALA A 531 11.36 6.55 -22.61
CA ALA A 531 10.99 6.04 -21.30
C ALA A 531 10.32 4.66 -21.37
N VAL A 532 9.42 4.45 -22.34
CA VAL A 532 8.80 3.14 -22.58
C VAL A 532 9.87 2.10 -22.97
N ALA A 533 10.79 2.44 -23.85
CA ALA A 533 11.91 1.54 -24.21
C ALA A 533 12.78 1.24 -22.99
N ALA A 534 13.10 2.25 -22.18
CA ALA A 534 13.92 2.10 -20.97
C ALA A 534 13.22 1.33 -19.85
N SER A 535 11.88 1.32 -19.79
CA SER A 535 11.12 0.65 -18.72
C SER A 535 11.35 -0.85 -18.67
N HIS A 536 11.73 -1.45 -19.79
CA HIS A 536 12.10 -2.87 -19.87
C HIS A 536 13.51 -3.15 -19.37
N TYR A 537 14.41 -2.17 -19.32
CA TYR A 537 15.78 -2.36 -18.85
C TYR A 537 15.85 -2.55 -17.33
N GLY A 538 16.65 -3.49 -16.87
CA GLY A 538 16.81 -3.83 -15.46
C GLY A 538 15.64 -4.64 -14.86
N LYS A 539 14.66 -5.10 -15.67
CA LYS A 539 13.54 -5.94 -15.17
C LYS A 539 14.01 -7.26 -14.60
N GLY A 540 15.01 -7.90 -15.19
CA GLY A 540 15.57 -9.15 -14.71
C GLY A 540 16.12 -9.00 -13.30
N VAL A 541 16.93 -7.97 -13.07
CA VAL A 541 17.52 -7.67 -11.75
C VAL A 541 16.44 -7.34 -10.72
N ARG A 542 15.45 -6.50 -11.07
CA ARG A 542 14.35 -6.13 -10.15
C ARG A 542 13.48 -7.34 -9.79
N ALA A 543 13.06 -8.12 -10.78
CA ALA A 543 12.22 -9.30 -10.54
C ALA A 543 12.93 -10.39 -9.75
N SER A 544 14.22 -10.62 -10.02
CA SER A 544 15.07 -11.55 -9.23
C SER A 544 15.19 -11.09 -7.78
N ARG A 545 15.36 -9.79 -7.53
CA ARG A 545 15.42 -9.25 -6.15
C ARG A 545 14.12 -9.46 -5.40
N GLN A 546 12.99 -9.18 -6.02
CA GLN A 546 11.67 -9.38 -5.42
C GLN A 546 11.37 -10.86 -5.19
N GLN A 547 11.74 -11.73 -6.14
CA GLN A 547 11.64 -13.18 -6.01
C GLN A 547 12.50 -13.72 -4.84
N LEU A 548 13.75 -13.21 -4.69
CA LEU A 548 14.61 -13.55 -3.56
C LEU A 548 13.96 -13.18 -2.21
N GLN A 549 13.44 -11.96 -2.10
CA GLN A 549 12.76 -11.49 -0.88
C GLN A 549 11.54 -12.35 -0.54
N ALA A 550 10.73 -12.70 -1.53
CA ALA A 550 9.56 -13.56 -1.34
C ALA A 550 9.94 -14.99 -0.96
N SER A 551 11.00 -15.52 -1.56
CA SER A 551 11.52 -16.85 -1.22
C SER A 551 12.14 -16.87 0.18
N TYR A 552 12.82 -15.81 0.58
CA TYR A 552 13.36 -15.64 1.92
C TYR A 552 12.25 -15.62 2.98
N ASP A 553 11.18 -14.85 2.76
CA ASP A 553 10.02 -14.79 3.65
C ASP A 553 9.41 -16.19 3.87
N LEU A 554 9.13 -16.94 2.80
CA LEU A 554 8.60 -18.29 2.91
C LEU A 554 9.56 -19.27 3.59
N ALA A 555 10.87 -19.15 3.35
CA ALA A 555 11.88 -20.00 3.96
C ALA A 555 12.07 -19.69 5.46
N LEU A 556 12.04 -18.40 5.84
CA LEU A 556 12.12 -17.95 7.24
C LEU A 556 10.97 -18.48 8.08
N TYR A 557 9.77 -18.52 7.49
CA TYR A 557 8.56 -19.01 8.13
C TYR A 557 8.21 -20.48 7.80
N GLY A 558 9.18 -21.21 7.31
CA GLY A 558 9.09 -22.63 7.01
C GLY A 558 9.00 -23.52 8.28
N PRO A 559 9.03 -24.86 8.10
CA PRO A 559 8.88 -25.80 9.21
C PRO A 559 10.05 -25.77 10.19
N GLU A 560 11.27 -25.50 9.71
CA GLU A 560 12.48 -25.50 10.54
C GLU A 560 12.84 -24.04 10.95
N PRO A 561 13.08 -23.82 12.26
CA PRO A 561 13.58 -22.51 12.71
C PRO A 561 14.92 -22.16 12.06
N ARG A 562 15.03 -20.92 11.59
CA ARG A 562 16.24 -20.38 10.95
C ARG A 562 16.64 -19.08 11.61
N ASP A 563 17.96 -18.85 11.72
CA ASP A 563 18.45 -17.51 12.06
C ASP A 563 18.17 -16.55 10.89
N PRO A 564 17.50 -15.41 11.13
CA PRO A 564 17.09 -14.51 10.04
C PRO A 564 18.27 -13.97 9.22
N LEU A 565 19.39 -13.61 9.88
CA LEU A 565 20.53 -13.03 9.18
C LEU A 565 21.32 -14.10 8.43
N ALA A 566 21.57 -15.25 9.06
CA ALA A 566 22.30 -16.37 8.42
C ALA A 566 21.56 -16.91 7.20
N LEU A 567 20.23 -17.05 7.29
CA LEU A 567 19.40 -17.48 6.17
C LEU A 567 19.46 -16.46 5.02
N TRP A 568 19.35 -15.15 5.34
CA TRP A 568 19.47 -14.12 4.32
C TRP A 568 20.85 -14.14 3.65
N ALA A 569 21.93 -14.19 4.43
CA ALA A 569 23.30 -14.22 3.92
C ALA A 569 23.55 -15.44 3.00
N GLN A 570 23.00 -16.60 3.35
CA GLN A 570 23.04 -17.80 2.50
C GLN A 570 22.30 -17.55 1.17
N MET A 571 21.02 -17.15 1.23
CA MET A 571 20.18 -17.01 0.04
C MET A 571 20.63 -15.87 -0.87
N GLU A 572 21.07 -14.75 -0.28
CA GLU A 572 21.64 -13.63 -1.04
C GLU A 572 23.01 -14.00 -1.61
N GLY A 573 23.79 -14.85 -0.89
CA GLY A 573 25.06 -15.39 -1.34
C GLY A 573 24.97 -16.25 -2.60
N ASP A 574 23.85 -16.94 -2.78
CA ASP A 574 23.55 -17.77 -3.95
C ASP A 574 23.14 -16.96 -5.20
N THR A 575 23.06 -15.62 -5.10
CA THR A 575 22.75 -14.74 -6.23
C THR A 575 24.03 -14.32 -6.97
N PRO A 576 23.94 -13.84 -8.22
CA PRO A 576 25.13 -13.45 -8.99
C PRO A 576 26.03 -12.39 -8.32
N LEU A 577 25.44 -11.48 -7.54
CA LEU A 577 26.18 -10.43 -6.81
C LEU A 577 26.72 -10.89 -5.45
N GLY A 578 26.29 -12.03 -4.97
CA GLY A 578 26.69 -12.55 -3.66
C GLY A 578 26.16 -11.74 -2.47
N HIS A 579 26.48 -12.16 -1.26
CA HIS A 579 26.20 -11.44 -0.04
C HIS A 579 27.32 -10.45 0.30
N VAL A 580 26.94 -9.29 0.85
CA VAL A 580 27.91 -8.29 1.32
C VAL A 580 28.07 -8.43 2.84
N PRO A 581 29.23 -8.84 3.35
CA PRO A 581 29.47 -8.98 4.78
C PRO A 581 29.18 -7.69 5.56
N GLY A 582 28.64 -7.82 6.78
CA GLY A 582 28.29 -6.70 7.64
C GLY A 582 27.00 -5.97 7.23
N THR A 583 26.19 -6.56 6.34
CA THR A 583 24.85 -6.05 6.05
C THR A 583 23.77 -6.86 6.75
N MET A 584 22.67 -6.18 7.12
CA MET A 584 21.58 -6.71 7.94
C MET A 584 20.21 -6.46 7.30
N PHE A 585 20.05 -6.70 6.00
CA PHE A 585 18.80 -6.42 5.29
C PHE A 585 17.52 -6.86 6.02
N PRO A 586 17.45 -8.04 6.68
CA PRO A 586 16.25 -8.44 7.43
C PRO A 586 15.86 -7.47 8.54
N SER A 587 16.80 -6.68 9.09
CA SER A 587 16.50 -5.72 10.16
C SER A 587 15.61 -4.54 9.74
N ARG A 588 15.57 -4.25 8.43
CA ARG A 588 14.73 -3.20 7.86
C ARG A 588 13.49 -3.72 7.13
N PHE A 589 13.35 -5.03 7.01
CA PHE A 589 12.28 -5.65 6.23
C PHE A 589 10.99 -5.79 7.05
N ALA A 590 10.37 -4.66 7.38
CA ALA A 590 9.19 -4.58 8.24
C ALA A 590 8.01 -5.46 7.76
N HIS A 591 7.83 -5.63 6.45
CA HIS A 591 6.79 -6.48 5.87
C HIS A 591 6.73 -7.87 6.49
N ILE A 592 7.88 -8.53 6.64
CA ILE A 592 7.93 -9.90 7.18
C ILE A 592 7.82 -9.94 8.71
N ALA A 593 8.16 -8.87 9.41
CA ALA A 593 7.96 -8.77 10.86
C ALA A 593 6.48 -8.52 11.21
N THR A 594 5.71 -7.93 10.31
CA THR A 594 4.31 -7.53 10.52
C THR A 594 3.33 -8.30 9.65
N ASN A 595 2.47 -7.63 8.89
CA ASN A 595 1.29 -8.19 8.23
C ASN A 595 1.58 -9.04 6.98
N TYR A 596 2.76 -8.87 6.36
CA TYR A 596 3.17 -9.60 5.15
C TYR A 596 3.98 -10.88 5.43
N SER A 597 4.07 -11.32 6.69
CA SER A 597 4.79 -12.55 7.05
C SER A 597 4.23 -13.78 6.32
N ALA A 598 5.11 -14.55 5.70
CA ALA A 598 4.78 -15.65 4.78
C ALA A 598 3.80 -15.23 3.65
N GLY A 599 3.80 -13.94 3.31
CA GLY A 599 2.87 -13.32 2.38
C GLY A 599 3.50 -12.40 1.34
N TYR A 600 4.82 -12.17 1.39
CA TYR A 600 5.50 -11.25 0.48
C TYR A 600 5.46 -11.72 -1.00
N TYR A 601 5.32 -13.03 -1.25
CA TYR A 601 5.08 -13.56 -2.60
C TYR A 601 3.81 -12.98 -3.24
N GLY A 602 2.88 -12.46 -2.42
CA GLY A 602 1.62 -11.86 -2.84
C GLY A 602 1.77 -10.71 -3.83
N TYR A 603 2.87 -9.95 -3.77
CA TYR A 603 3.18 -8.91 -4.75
C TYR A 603 3.35 -9.48 -6.16
N LEU A 604 4.16 -10.53 -6.33
CA LEU A 604 4.33 -11.19 -7.64
C LEU A 604 3.07 -11.95 -8.07
N TRP A 605 2.37 -12.57 -7.11
CA TRP A 605 1.12 -13.29 -7.37
C TRP A 605 0.02 -12.34 -7.84
N SER A 606 -0.17 -11.23 -7.16
CA SER A 606 -1.13 -10.19 -7.53
C SER A 606 -0.77 -9.54 -8.86
N LEU A 607 0.54 -9.38 -9.16
CA LEU A 607 0.99 -8.82 -10.43
C LEU A 607 0.59 -9.71 -11.61
N VAL A 608 0.61 -11.04 -11.46
CA VAL A 608 0.07 -11.97 -12.47
C VAL A 608 -1.39 -11.63 -12.77
N VAL A 609 -2.20 -11.45 -11.73
CA VAL A 609 -3.62 -11.11 -11.89
C VAL A 609 -3.78 -9.72 -12.50
N ALA A 610 -3.03 -8.73 -12.02
CA ALA A 610 -3.08 -7.35 -12.51
C ALA A 610 -2.74 -7.26 -14.01
N MET A 611 -1.69 -7.95 -14.44
CA MET A 611 -1.27 -7.94 -15.85
C MET A 611 -2.28 -8.64 -16.76
N ASP A 612 -2.94 -9.68 -16.28
CA ASP A 612 -4.01 -10.32 -17.04
C ASP A 612 -5.27 -9.42 -17.12
N LEU A 613 -5.63 -8.72 -16.03
CA LEU A 613 -6.70 -7.70 -16.02
C LEU A 613 -6.42 -6.56 -17.01
N ARG A 614 -5.15 -6.11 -17.12
CA ARG A 614 -4.72 -5.07 -18.07
C ARG A 614 -5.01 -5.45 -19.54
N THR A 615 -5.06 -6.74 -19.87
CA THR A 615 -5.36 -7.19 -21.25
C THR A 615 -6.73 -6.73 -21.74
N ALA A 616 -7.69 -6.50 -20.84
CA ALA A 616 -9.00 -5.95 -21.19
C ALA A 616 -8.93 -4.49 -21.66
N PHE A 617 -7.87 -3.75 -21.30
CA PHE A 617 -7.62 -2.36 -21.68
C PHE A 617 -6.64 -2.22 -22.86
N ALA A 618 -6.25 -3.33 -23.51
CA ALA A 618 -5.22 -3.32 -24.53
C ALA A 618 -5.53 -2.41 -25.73
N ALA A 619 -6.81 -2.29 -26.12
CA ALA A 619 -7.24 -1.42 -27.21
C ALA A 619 -7.20 0.06 -26.83
N ASP A 620 -7.67 0.40 -25.65
CA ASP A 620 -7.65 1.75 -25.11
C ASP A 620 -7.59 1.75 -23.58
N LYS A 621 -6.47 2.27 -23.04
CA LYS A 621 -6.27 2.42 -21.58
C LYS A 621 -7.23 3.42 -20.93
N LEU A 622 -7.88 4.29 -21.71
CA LEU A 622 -8.84 5.29 -21.24
C LEU A 622 -10.30 4.90 -21.51
N ASP A 623 -10.58 3.67 -21.95
CA ASP A 623 -11.95 3.22 -22.23
C ASP A 623 -12.81 3.25 -20.96
N PRO A 624 -13.79 4.18 -20.86
CA PRO A 624 -14.62 4.32 -19.68
C PRO A 624 -15.61 3.17 -19.52
N ALA A 625 -15.95 2.43 -20.58
CA ALA A 625 -16.83 1.27 -20.48
C ALA A 625 -16.10 0.09 -19.82
N VAL A 626 -14.84 -0.15 -20.19
CA VAL A 626 -13.98 -1.15 -19.51
C VAL A 626 -13.69 -0.71 -18.09
N GLY A 627 -13.34 0.57 -17.86
CA GLY A 627 -13.11 1.13 -16.53
C GLY A 627 -14.32 0.98 -15.60
N LYS A 628 -15.53 1.29 -16.10
CA LYS A 628 -16.77 1.10 -15.34
C LYS A 628 -17.02 -0.38 -15.04
N ARG A 629 -16.80 -1.28 -16.00
CA ARG A 629 -16.93 -2.73 -15.78
C ARG A 629 -15.93 -3.23 -14.73
N TYR A 630 -14.70 -2.72 -14.74
CA TYR A 630 -13.68 -3.01 -13.71
C TYR A 630 -14.13 -2.52 -12.32
N ARG A 631 -14.63 -1.27 -12.23
CA ARG A 631 -15.21 -0.73 -11.00
C ARG A 631 -16.33 -1.65 -10.48
N ASP A 632 -17.31 -1.99 -11.33
CA ASP A 632 -18.53 -2.66 -10.91
C ASP A 632 -18.29 -4.16 -10.59
N LEU A 633 -17.40 -4.85 -11.32
CA LEU A 633 -17.17 -6.28 -11.14
C LEU A 633 -16.04 -6.61 -10.17
N ILE A 634 -15.00 -5.78 -10.07
CA ILE A 634 -13.85 -6.02 -9.19
C ILE A 634 -13.94 -5.16 -7.92
N LEU A 635 -13.82 -3.83 -8.06
CA LEU A 635 -13.63 -2.93 -6.92
C LEU A 635 -14.85 -2.84 -6.01
N ALA A 636 -16.05 -2.77 -6.58
CA ALA A 636 -17.28 -2.65 -5.83
C ALA A 636 -17.60 -3.87 -4.96
N ASN A 637 -17.06 -5.03 -5.32
CA ASN A 637 -17.43 -6.29 -4.67
C ASN A 637 -16.64 -6.62 -3.42
N GLY A 638 -15.43 -6.06 -3.22
CA GLY A 638 -14.58 -6.44 -2.10
C GLY A 638 -14.46 -7.97 -1.99
N SER A 639 -14.75 -8.54 -0.82
CA SER A 639 -14.75 -9.98 -0.59
C SER A 639 -16.13 -10.64 -0.57
N GLN A 640 -17.17 -10.02 -1.15
CA GLN A 640 -18.51 -10.64 -1.23
C GLN A 640 -18.54 -11.88 -2.13
N ARG A 641 -17.57 -11.99 -3.03
CA ARG A 641 -17.36 -13.14 -3.92
C ARG A 641 -15.88 -13.50 -3.96
N PRO A 642 -15.52 -14.76 -4.23
CA PRO A 642 -14.12 -15.15 -4.39
C PRO A 642 -13.41 -14.36 -5.49
N ALA A 643 -12.16 -13.95 -5.27
CA ALA A 643 -11.39 -13.14 -6.21
C ALA A 643 -11.30 -13.78 -7.60
N GLN A 644 -11.11 -15.10 -7.68
CA GLN A 644 -11.07 -15.85 -8.94
C GLN A 644 -12.36 -15.68 -9.75
N VAL A 645 -13.52 -15.67 -9.07
CA VAL A 645 -14.83 -15.49 -9.71
C VAL A 645 -14.97 -14.06 -10.22
N LEU A 646 -14.53 -13.06 -9.45
CA LEU A 646 -14.56 -11.66 -9.88
C LEU A 646 -13.71 -11.44 -11.14
N VAL A 647 -12.51 -12.01 -11.16
CA VAL A 647 -11.59 -11.91 -12.31
C VAL A 647 -12.15 -12.64 -13.52
N HIS A 648 -12.71 -13.85 -13.33
CA HIS A 648 -13.39 -14.59 -14.39
C HIS A 648 -14.53 -13.78 -15.03
N ASP A 649 -15.39 -13.17 -14.21
CA ASP A 649 -16.52 -12.38 -14.71
C ASP A 649 -16.06 -11.12 -15.46
N PHE A 650 -14.95 -10.52 -15.03
CA PHE A 650 -14.39 -9.36 -15.72
C PHE A 650 -13.72 -9.73 -17.05
N LEU A 651 -12.93 -10.81 -17.08
CA LEU A 651 -12.18 -11.23 -18.28
C LEU A 651 -13.02 -12.10 -19.25
N GLY A 652 -14.12 -12.71 -18.78
CA GLY A 652 -14.89 -13.72 -19.52
C GLY A 652 -14.17 -15.08 -19.62
N ARG A 653 -13.11 -15.28 -18.83
CA ARG A 653 -12.30 -16.50 -18.74
C ARG A 653 -11.54 -16.56 -17.41
N ASP A 654 -11.00 -17.70 -17.05
CA ASP A 654 -10.07 -17.79 -15.94
C ASP A 654 -8.80 -16.99 -16.23
N PHE A 655 -8.22 -16.39 -15.18
CA PHE A 655 -6.97 -15.68 -15.30
C PHE A 655 -5.79 -16.65 -15.51
N ASN A 656 -4.75 -16.16 -16.18
CA ASN A 656 -3.53 -16.93 -16.42
C ASN A 656 -2.28 -16.05 -16.35
N ALA A 657 -1.12 -16.68 -16.24
CA ALA A 657 0.16 -15.98 -16.06
C ALA A 657 0.83 -15.58 -17.40
N LYS A 658 0.15 -15.74 -18.56
CA LYS A 658 0.79 -15.51 -19.85
C LYS A 658 1.32 -14.08 -20.00
N ALA A 659 0.49 -13.08 -19.70
CA ALA A 659 0.88 -11.67 -19.82
C ALA A 659 2.09 -11.34 -18.94
N PHE A 660 2.13 -11.87 -17.72
CA PHE A 660 3.23 -11.69 -16.78
C PHE A 660 4.54 -12.33 -17.30
N PHE A 661 4.52 -13.59 -17.70
CA PHE A 661 5.72 -14.25 -18.20
C PHE A 661 6.20 -13.72 -19.56
N ASP A 662 5.29 -13.27 -20.42
CA ASP A 662 5.66 -12.60 -21.67
C ASP A 662 6.36 -11.26 -21.40
N ASP A 663 5.92 -10.50 -20.39
CA ASP A 663 6.54 -9.25 -19.98
C ASP A 663 7.94 -9.46 -19.36
N LEU A 664 8.11 -10.51 -18.56
CA LEU A 664 9.42 -10.85 -18.00
C LEU A 664 10.45 -11.23 -19.07
N LYS A 665 10.02 -11.70 -20.23
CA LYS A 665 10.90 -12.09 -21.36
C LYS A 665 11.27 -10.93 -22.27
N ARG A 666 10.51 -9.83 -22.26
CA ARG A 666 10.77 -8.61 -23.05
C ARG A 666 11.93 -7.80 -22.50
#